data_81ddf68acc5ca517a475085f8f0ee805
#
_entry.id   81ddf68acc5ca517a475085f8f0ee805
#
_cell.length_a   1.000
_cell.length_b   1.000
_cell.length_c   1.000
_cell.angle_alpha   90.00
_cell.angle_beta   90.00
_cell.angle_gamma   90.00
#
_symmetry.space_group_name_H-M   'P 1'
#
loop_
_entity.id
_entity.type
_entity.pdbx_description
1 polymer ?
#
loop_
_entity_poly.entity_id
_entity_poly.type
_entity_poly.pdbx_seq_one_letter_code
_entity_poly.pdbx_strand_id
1 'polypeptide(L)'
;MTPQTKTPKIKTENRTRTIILTLAVSLIVILLVLLTSGFWITNPEIYRKTQSVFCILAIAITGYFLFFQIKFFKGIDLINFNAQLLSKGQLNISDILLNKAKGLETLCIAFNDMKTNLLSFTELTKTNIVIISDAIDTVSKSIDHSLKGNEQIAVSMGNVSEKAHEQLKIVKDTLDSIYNVDERVNSIESSIASIENYVNSVVRSTSVGDENLDNYNRQMNVITENLSSTSNFIDNLNMELKEVNQLGGLIISITDQLKMLAFNASIEAARAGESGRGFSVVAEQMNKLSDEARNSIKKINTVLNNVSGSSSNVKSSILSCITSYDESKELFTAIKESFYSIKNDADILSTDTKKVYSEASVISSSTHEVREKGQDIFSASNKIFSETEEVAAVTEEELAGAEIINNNISSLKNMLYGIEKLVKRFKTAVVPVEAVCPKKLKILFLSPLDHEFWVGVRQGVLYAEKELAMKNVEIEYIGIKENNSGEKIAKYFGEYLEKGCDGIVCPGFTQNLISLIDKAAQRNIPVMLFNCDLEKESKKTAYFGPDINEAGTLAADFMVKAIDGKGNVAIFRGSLDISVHKARTQKIKERLKRHRKIKIVEEIEASDNFDVVYNAVKGYLGKNPNVQGIFTTGGGISGAAQAIKDLNLVGKTRIVCFDFNKELFEYIKQDIIYAAIGQDPFGQGHDPIIYLYNYLVANEKPESKVIWTRTDVVDKHNVDDLI
;
A
#
# COMPACT_ATOMS: atom_id res chain seq x y z
N MET A 1 -41.36 6.92 -12.59
CA MET A 1 -41.91 7.04 -13.97
C MET A 1 -40.79 6.77 -14.95
N THR A 2 -40.70 5.57 -15.46
CA THR A 2 -39.72 5.19 -16.49
C THR A 2 -40.10 5.90 -17.81
N PRO A 3 -39.18 6.61 -18.46
CA PRO A 3 -39.46 7.18 -19.78
C PRO A 3 -39.48 6.05 -20.81
N GLN A 4 -40.68 5.72 -21.32
CA GLN A 4 -40.80 4.91 -22.53
C GLN A 4 -40.13 5.64 -23.69
N THR A 5 -38.91 5.26 -24.03
CA THR A 5 -38.23 5.72 -25.23
C THR A 5 -38.87 5.09 -26.45
N LYS A 6 -39.56 5.89 -27.22
CA LYS A 6 -40.11 5.53 -28.55
C LYS A 6 -38.98 5.01 -29.44
N THR A 7 -39.02 3.75 -29.82
CA THR A 7 -38.13 3.20 -30.86
C THR A 7 -38.30 3.92 -32.18
N PRO A 8 -37.23 4.30 -32.91
CA PRO A 8 -37.35 5.04 -34.18
C PRO A 8 -38.04 4.17 -35.24
N LYS A 9 -39.07 4.74 -35.87
CA LYS A 9 -39.94 4.15 -36.91
C LYS A 9 -39.20 3.59 -38.15
N ILE A 10 -37.99 4.04 -38.43
CA ILE A 10 -37.20 3.68 -39.64
C ILE A 10 -36.77 2.19 -39.65
N LYS A 11 -36.73 1.52 -38.51
CA LYS A 11 -36.26 0.13 -38.40
C LYS A 11 -37.33 -0.93 -38.73
N THR A 12 -38.58 -0.61 -38.56
CA THR A 12 -39.67 -1.59 -38.82
C THR A 12 -39.86 -1.82 -40.31
N GLU A 13 -39.67 -0.79 -41.15
CA GLU A 13 -39.92 -0.85 -42.59
C GLU A 13 -38.90 -1.76 -43.31
N ASN A 14 -37.62 -1.70 -42.99
CA ASN A 14 -36.60 -2.57 -43.59
C ASN A 14 -36.76 -4.02 -43.16
N ARG A 15 -37.16 -4.28 -41.92
CA ARG A 15 -37.47 -5.65 -41.43
C ARG A 15 -38.63 -6.26 -42.16
N THR A 16 -39.71 -5.48 -42.29
CA THR A 16 -40.93 -5.93 -42.98
C THR A 16 -40.62 -6.24 -44.43
N ARG A 17 -39.82 -5.40 -45.11
CA ARG A 17 -39.37 -5.61 -46.51
C ARG A 17 -38.52 -6.88 -46.65
N THR A 18 -37.59 -7.15 -45.74
CA THR A 18 -36.75 -8.35 -45.78
C THR A 18 -37.57 -9.62 -45.54
N ILE A 19 -38.50 -9.60 -44.58
CA ILE A 19 -39.39 -10.73 -44.32
C ILE A 19 -40.32 -10.99 -45.52
N ILE A 20 -40.91 -9.92 -46.12
CA ILE A 20 -41.75 -10.03 -47.29
C ILE A 20 -40.95 -10.57 -48.48
N LEU A 21 -39.72 -10.12 -48.71
CA LEU A 21 -38.84 -10.57 -49.78
C LEU A 21 -38.49 -12.07 -49.61
N THR A 22 -38.23 -12.51 -48.40
CA THR A 22 -37.96 -13.93 -48.10
C THR A 22 -39.17 -14.80 -48.35
N LEU A 23 -40.36 -14.35 -47.94
CA LEU A 23 -41.62 -15.06 -48.22
C LEU A 23 -41.90 -15.11 -49.72
N ALA A 24 -41.65 -14.00 -50.46
CA ALA A 24 -41.82 -13.96 -51.91
C ALA A 24 -40.86 -14.90 -52.64
N VAL A 25 -39.57 -14.92 -52.28
CA VAL A 25 -38.55 -15.81 -52.84
C VAL A 25 -38.92 -17.28 -52.53
N SER A 26 -39.36 -17.59 -51.34
CA SER A 26 -39.77 -18.94 -50.96
C SER A 26 -41.02 -19.36 -51.74
N LEU A 27 -41.95 -18.48 -51.97
CA LEU A 27 -43.14 -18.74 -52.77
C LEU A 27 -42.78 -19.02 -54.24
N ILE A 28 -41.83 -18.23 -54.81
CA ILE A 28 -41.32 -18.43 -56.17
C ILE A 28 -40.62 -19.78 -56.29
N VAL A 29 -39.81 -20.17 -55.32
CA VAL A 29 -39.11 -21.48 -55.32
C VAL A 29 -40.14 -22.63 -55.23
N ILE A 30 -41.14 -22.52 -54.41
CA ILE A 30 -42.26 -23.49 -54.31
C ILE A 30 -42.96 -23.61 -55.68
N LEU A 31 -43.30 -22.46 -56.28
CA LEU A 31 -43.97 -22.43 -57.60
C LEU A 31 -43.11 -23.05 -58.72
N LEU A 32 -41.80 -22.75 -58.75
CA LEU A 32 -40.84 -23.34 -59.70
C LEU A 32 -40.73 -24.86 -59.53
N VAL A 33 -40.65 -25.37 -58.32
CA VAL A 33 -40.63 -26.82 -58.04
C VAL A 33 -41.93 -27.47 -58.48
N LEU A 34 -43.08 -26.82 -58.27
CA LEU A 34 -44.38 -27.31 -58.71
C LEU A 34 -44.48 -27.36 -60.22
N LEU A 35 -43.97 -26.38 -60.95
CA LEU A 35 -43.96 -26.31 -62.41
C LEU A 35 -43.03 -27.31 -63.05
N THR A 36 -41.81 -27.52 -62.51
CA THR A 36 -40.78 -28.43 -63.09
C THR A 36 -41.05 -29.88 -62.79
N SER A 37 -41.69 -30.20 -61.64
CA SER A 37 -42.03 -31.62 -61.31
C SER A 37 -43.10 -32.19 -62.23
N GLY A 38 -43.97 -31.38 -62.86
CA GLY A 38 -44.98 -31.79 -63.83
C GLY A 38 -44.42 -32.30 -65.15
N PHE A 39 -43.18 -31.98 -65.47
CA PHE A 39 -42.51 -32.36 -66.72
C PHE A 39 -41.88 -33.77 -66.72
N TRP A 40 -41.58 -34.34 -65.54
CA TRP A 40 -40.75 -35.52 -65.39
C TRP A 40 -41.46 -36.76 -64.82
N ILE A 41 -42.66 -36.62 -64.26
CA ILE A 41 -43.39 -37.76 -63.62
C ILE A 41 -44.71 -38.01 -64.33
N THR A 42 -44.79 -39.15 -65.06
CA THR A 42 -45.93 -39.56 -65.84
C THR A 42 -47.05 -40.28 -65.04
N ASN A 43 -46.74 -40.73 -63.79
CA ASN A 43 -47.75 -41.43 -62.95
C ASN A 43 -48.37 -40.38 -61.99
N PRO A 44 -49.73 -40.21 -62.07
CA PRO A 44 -50.44 -39.20 -61.32
C PRO A 44 -50.47 -39.40 -59.79
N GLU A 45 -50.36 -40.62 -59.30
CA GLU A 45 -50.33 -40.89 -57.86
C GLU A 45 -48.94 -40.62 -57.25
N ILE A 46 -47.86 -40.96 -57.95
CA ILE A 46 -46.50 -40.70 -57.58
C ILE A 46 -46.27 -39.19 -57.62
N TYR A 47 -46.79 -38.53 -58.65
CA TYR A 47 -46.73 -37.06 -58.78
C TYR A 47 -47.37 -36.34 -57.59
N ARG A 48 -48.59 -36.73 -57.16
CA ARG A 48 -49.24 -36.13 -56.01
C ARG A 48 -48.50 -36.35 -54.71
N LYS A 49 -47.94 -37.53 -54.46
CA LYS A 49 -47.15 -37.82 -53.24
C LYS A 49 -45.85 -37.06 -53.18
N THR A 50 -45.11 -37.03 -54.26
CA THR A 50 -43.82 -36.25 -54.34
C THR A 50 -44.08 -34.74 -54.19
N GLN A 51 -45.13 -34.23 -54.83
CA GLN A 51 -45.50 -32.82 -54.71
C GLN A 51 -45.87 -32.45 -53.27
N SER A 52 -46.61 -33.28 -52.54
CA SER A 52 -46.96 -33.07 -51.13
C SER A 52 -45.73 -33.07 -50.23
N VAL A 53 -44.77 -33.97 -50.46
CA VAL A 53 -43.52 -34.03 -49.71
C VAL A 53 -42.66 -32.78 -49.96
N PHE A 54 -42.53 -32.34 -51.22
CA PHE A 54 -41.78 -31.11 -51.56
C PHE A 54 -42.44 -29.87 -50.96
N CYS A 55 -43.78 -29.75 -50.96
CA CYS A 55 -44.50 -28.64 -50.32
C CYS A 55 -44.28 -28.60 -48.81
N ILE A 56 -44.35 -29.75 -48.13
CA ILE A 56 -44.08 -29.84 -46.69
C ILE A 56 -42.64 -29.44 -46.37
N LEU A 57 -41.69 -29.92 -47.16
CA LEU A 57 -40.24 -29.61 -47.01
C LEU A 57 -39.98 -28.10 -47.23
N ALA A 58 -40.60 -27.52 -48.26
CA ALA A 58 -40.46 -26.09 -48.54
C ALA A 58 -41.09 -25.22 -47.47
N ILE A 59 -42.26 -25.60 -46.94
CA ILE A 59 -42.90 -24.90 -45.78
C ILE A 59 -42.02 -25.02 -44.55
N ALA A 60 -41.43 -26.21 -44.27
CA ALA A 60 -40.52 -26.41 -43.12
C ALA A 60 -39.23 -25.55 -43.25
N ILE A 61 -38.62 -25.53 -44.42
CA ILE A 61 -37.39 -24.71 -44.71
C ILE A 61 -37.75 -23.23 -44.55
N THR A 62 -38.87 -22.78 -45.12
CA THR A 62 -39.28 -21.36 -45.03
C THR A 62 -39.60 -20.98 -43.58
N GLY A 63 -40.30 -21.85 -42.85
CA GLY A 63 -40.58 -21.66 -41.43
C GLY A 63 -39.29 -21.56 -40.57
N TYR A 64 -38.32 -22.45 -40.86
CA TYR A 64 -37.02 -22.43 -40.22
C TYR A 64 -36.25 -21.12 -40.51
N PHE A 65 -36.25 -20.69 -41.79
CA PHE A 65 -35.56 -19.47 -42.20
C PHE A 65 -36.20 -18.21 -41.61
N LEU A 66 -37.51 -18.16 -41.56
CA LEU A 66 -38.27 -17.09 -40.92
C LEU A 66 -38.00 -17.01 -39.41
N PHE A 67 -38.00 -18.16 -38.76
CA PHE A 67 -37.63 -18.24 -37.34
C PHE A 67 -36.21 -17.78 -37.08
N PHE A 68 -35.27 -18.15 -37.94
CA PHE A 68 -33.89 -17.69 -37.85
C PHE A 68 -33.77 -16.17 -38.05
N GLN A 69 -34.44 -15.62 -39.06
CA GLN A 69 -34.47 -14.16 -39.32
C GLN A 69 -35.07 -13.39 -38.13
N ILE A 70 -36.17 -13.86 -37.54
CA ILE A 70 -36.76 -13.18 -36.38
C ILE A 70 -35.79 -13.16 -35.23
N LYS A 71 -35.07 -14.25 -34.94
CA LYS A 71 -34.06 -14.31 -33.90
C LYS A 71 -32.83 -13.39 -34.21
N PHE A 72 -32.41 -13.40 -35.46
CA PHE A 72 -31.30 -12.55 -35.93
C PHE A 72 -31.59 -11.07 -35.74
N PHE A 73 -32.77 -10.61 -36.18
CA PHE A 73 -33.19 -9.22 -36.02
C PHE A 73 -33.37 -8.82 -34.53
N LYS A 74 -33.91 -9.71 -33.70
CA LYS A 74 -33.96 -9.49 -32.25
C LYS A 74 -32.58 -9.34 -31.64
N GLY A 75 -31.61 -10.11 -32.11
CA GLY A 75 -30.19 -9.96 -31.70
C GLY A 75 -29.60 -8.61 -32.08
N ILE A 76 -29.84 -8.16 -33.32
CA ILE A 76 -29.40 -6.82 -33.77
C ILE A 76 -30.02 -5.72 -32.89
N ASP A 77 -31.30 -5.80 -32.57
CA ASP A 77 -31.98 -4.82 -31.73
C ASP A 77 -31.41 -4.76 -30.34
N LEU A 78 -31.09 -5.92 -29.78
CA LEU A 78 -30.48 -6.02 -28.46
C LEU A 78 -29.11 -5.38 -28.44
N ILE A 79 -28.26 -5.69 -29.44
CA ILE A 79 -26.93 -5.07 -29.57
C ILE A 79 -27.06 -3.55 -29.77
N ASN A 80 -27.95 -3.11 -30.65
CA ASN A 80 -28.11 -1.69 -30.92
C ASN A 80 -28.66 -0.92 -29.71
N PHE A 81 -29.59 -1.52 -28.94
CA PHE A 81 -30.08 -0.92 -27.70
C PHE A 81 -28.95 -0.76 -26.68
N ASN A 82 -28.17 -1.82 -26.46
CA ASN A 82 -27.03 -1.76 -25.54
C ASN A 82 -25.92 -0.79 -26.04
N ALA A 83 -25.68 -0.72 -27.36
CA ALA A 83 -24.76 0.25 -27.94
C ALA A 83 -25.21 1.71 -27.73
N GLN A 84 -26.52 1.97 -27.79
CA GLN A 84 -27.08 3.29 -27.46
C GLN A 84 -26.94 3.63 -25.97
N LEU A 85 -27.05 2.65 -25.07
CA LEU A 85 -26.79 2.85 -23.65
C LEU A 85 -25.32 3.14 -23.41
N LEU A 86 -24.43 2.35 -24.04
CA LEU A 86 -22.99 2.53 -23.97
C LEU A 86 -22.56 3.92 -24.49
N SER A 87 -23.11 4.38 -25.63
CA SER A 87 -22.83 5.70 -26.18
C SER A 87 -23.27 6.86 -25.27
N LYS A 88 -24.21 6.61 -24.36
CA LYS A 88 -24.63 7.56 -23.30
C LYS A 88 -23.80 7.44 -22.03
N GLY A 89 -22.74 6.65 -22.06
CA GLY A 89 -21.87 6.41 -20.90
C GLY A 89 -22.42 5.41 -19.88
N GLN A 90 -23.49 4.69 -20.16
CA GLN A 90 -24.00 3.67 -19.25
C GLN A 90 -23.20 2.38 -19.44
N LEU A 91 -22.22 2.15 -18.56
CA LEU A 91 -21.38 0.94 -18.57
C LEU A 91 -21.94 -0.19 -17.70
N ASN A 92 -22.86 0.12 -16.80
CA ASN A 92 -23.50 -0.85 -15.89
C ASN A 92 -24.60 -1.73 -16.57
N ILE A 93 -24.45 -1.97 -17.87
CA ILE A 93 -25.36 -2.82 -18.63
C ILE A 93 -24.92 -4.27 -18.58
N SER A 94 -25.88 -5.19 -18.49
CA SER A 94 -25.61 -6.65 -18.49
C SER A 94 -24.99 -7.10 -19.81
N ASP A 95 -24.17 -8.14 -19.77
CA ASP A 95 -23.60 -8.74 -20.96
C ASP A 95 -24.69 -9.30 -21.88
N ILE A 96 -24.42 -9.19 -23.16
CA ILE A 96 -25.32 -9.77 -24.16
C ILE A 96 -25.04 -11.27 -24.22
N LEU A 97 -26.03 -12.07 -23.77
CA LEU A 97 -25.93 -13.52 -23.79
C LEU A 97 -25.95 -14.03 -25.24
N LEU A 98 -24.95 -14.82 -25.62
CA LEU A 98 -24.78 -15.38 -26.98
C LEU A 98 -25.99 -16.17 -27.47
N ASN A 99 -26.73 -16.85 -26.58
CA ASN A 99 -27.93 -17.57 -26.91
C ASN A 99 -29.13 -16.69 -27.34
N LYS A 100 -29.10 -15.38 -26.99
CA LYS A 100 -30.14 -14.40 -27.36
C LYS A 100 -29.86 -13.73 -28.70
N ALA A 101 -28.69 -13.89 -29.29
CA ALA A 101 -28.27 -13.25 -30.54
C ALA A 101 -27.62 -14.26 -31.51
N LYS A 102 -28.31 -15.36 -31.79
CA LYS A 102 -27.86 -16.43 -32.69
C LYS A 102 -27.48 -15.89 -34.06
N GLY A 103 -26.27 -16.21 -34.54
CA GLY A 103 -25.72 -15.75 -35.81
C GLY A 103 -24.98 -14.38 -35.70
N LEU A 104 -24.86 -13.84 -34.47
CA LEU A 104 -24.17 -12.59 -34.18
C LEU A 104 -23.18 -12.76 -32.99
N GLU A 105 -22.77 -14.01 -32.72
CA GLU A 105 -21.98 -14.37 -31.57
C GLU A 105 -20.69 -13.55 -31.50
N THR A 106 -19.95 -13.46 -32.61
CA THR A 106 -18.70 -12.68 -32.69
C THR A 106 -18.92 -11.20 -32.41
N LEU A 107 -20.05 -10.63 -32.88
CA LEU A 107 -20.39 -9.23 -32.62
C LEU A 107 -20.77 -9.00 -31.15
N CYS A 108 -21.46 -9.96 -30.54
CA CYS A 108 -21.77 -9.90 -29.11
C CYS A 108 -20.51 -9.99 -28.24
N ILE A 109 -19.57 -10.88 -28.58
CA ILE A 109 -18.28 -10.99 -27.90
C ILE A 109 -17.54 -9.67 -28.02
N ALA A 110 -17.34 -9.15 -29.24
CA ALA A 110 -16.65 -7.88 -29.46
C ALA A 110 -17.32 -6.68 -28.72
N PHE A 111 -18.66 -6.69 -28.65
CA PHE A 111 -19.37 -5.67 -27.92
C PHE A 111 -19.16 -5.79 -26.39
N ASN A 112 -19.23 -7.01 -25.85
CA ASN A 112 -19.00 -7.25 -24.43
C ASN A 112 -17.56 -6.94 -24.06
N ASP A 113 -16.58 -7.30 -24.91
CA ASP A 113 -15.16 -6.97 -24.72
C ASP A 113 -14.93 -5.45 -24.71
N MET A 114 -15.52 -4.74 -25.69
CA MET A 114 -15.45 -3.27 -25.73
C MET A 114 -16.05 -2.65 -24.46
N LYS A 115 -17.20 -3.13 -23.99
CA LYS A 115 -17.81 -2.67 -22.73
C LYS A 115 -16.88 -2.92 -21.55
N THR A 116 -16.32 -4.13 -21.47
CA THR A 116 -15.40 -4.52 -20.39
C THR A 116 -14.14 -3.65 -20.37
N ASN A 117 -13.56 -3.39 -21.53
CA ASN A 117 -12.37 -2.53 -21.66
C ASN A 117 -12.68 -1.09 -21.23
N LEU A 118 -13.84 -0.53 -21.63
CA LEU A 118 -14.26 0.80 -21.19
C LEU A 118 -14.52 0.86 -19.68
N LEU A 119 -15.08 -0.20 -19.10
CA LEU A 119 -15.25 -0.33 -17.65
C LEU A 119 -13.89 -0.32 -16.95
N SER A 120 -12.98 -1.20 -17.38
CA SER A 120 -11.63 -1.29 -16.83
C SER A 120 -10.88 0.04 -16.91
N PHE A 121 -10.93 0.69 -18.08
CA PHE A 121 -10.33 2.01 -18.28
C PHE A 121 -10.90 3.06 -17.32
N THR A 122 -12.22 3.07 -17.16
CA THR A 122 -12.90 4.05 -16.31
C THR A 122 -12.53 3.85 -14.83
N GLU A 123 -12.50 2.60 -14.37
CA GLU A 123 -12.17 2.28 -12.98
C GLU A 123 -10.69 2.48 -12.67
N LEU A 124 -9.80 2.10 -13.60
CA LEU A 124 -8.38 2.40 -13.47
C LEU A 124 -8.15 3.91 -13.41
N THR A 125 -8.87 4.68 -14.21
CA THR A 125 -8.79 6.15 -14.17
C THR A 125 -9.30 6.69 -12.84
N LYS A 126 -10.39 6.17 -12.28
CA LYS A 126 -10.88 6.53 -10.94
C LYS A 126 -9.83 6.25 -9.87
N THR A 127 -9.23 5.07 -9.90
CA THR A 127 -8.15 4.68 -8.98
C THR A 127 -6.96 5.63 -9.07
N ASN A 128 -6.52 5.95 -10.30
CA ASN A 128 -5.42 6.87 -10.53
C ASN A 128 -5.73 8.31 -10.04
N ILE A 129 -6.98 8.77 -10.17
CA ILE A 129 -7.42 10.06 -9.62
C ILE A 129 -7.20 10.10 -8.10
N VAL A 130 -7.53 9.02 -7.38
CA VAL A 130 -7.33 8.94 -5.93
C VAL A 130 -5.84 8.95 -5.59
N ILE A 131 -5.05 8.12 -6.25
CA ILE A 131 -3.59 8.02 -6.03
C ILE A 131 -2.91 9.36 -6.27
N ILE A 132 -3.19 10.00 -7.41
CA ILE A 132 -2.58 11.29 -7.78
C ILE A 132 -3.04 12.39 -6.82
N SER A 133 -4.31 12.37 -6.40
CA SER A 133 -4.84 13.34 -5.43
C SER A 133 -4.12 13.22 -4.08
N ASP A 134 -3.90 12.00 -3.58
CA ASP A 134 -3.17 11.76 -2.33
C ASP A 134 -1.69 12.16 -2.44
N ALA A 135 -1.07 11.86 -3.59
CA ALA A 135 0.29 12.31 -3.89
C ALA A 135 0.40 13.85 -3.90
N ILE A 136 -0.56 14.54 -4.54
CA ILE A 136 -0.63 16.00 -4.55
C ILE A 136 -0.78 16.56 -3.14
N ASP A 137 -1.63 15.99 -2.30
CA ASP A 137 -1.81 16.45 -0.93
C ASP A 137 -0.55 16.20 -0.09
N THR A 138 0.15 15.09 -0.34
CA THR A 138 1.43 14.79 0.30
C THR A 138 2.52 15.78 -0.12
N VAL A 139 2.64 16.08 -1.41
CA VAL A 139 3.59 17.08 -1.92
C VAL A 139 3.24 18.47 -1.38
N SER A 140 1.95 18.84 -1.35
CA SER A 140 1.49 20.11 -0.79
C SER A 140 1.91 20.29 0.67
N LYS A 141 1.76 19.23 1.51
CA LYS A 141 2.22 19.24 2.90
C LYS A 141 3.74 19.34 3.00
N SER A 142 4.47 18.67 2.11
CA SER A 142 5.94 18.74 2.08
C SER A 142 6.41 20.16 1.73
N ILE A 143 5.76 20.83 0.80
CA ILE A 143 6.04 22.22 0.45
C ILE A 143 5.74 23.16 1.63
N ASP A 144 4.61 22.98 2.32
CA ASP A 144 4.30 23.78 3.52
C ASP A 144 5.37 23.60 4.61
N HIS A 145 5.88 22.37 4.78
CA HIS A 145 7.02 22.10 5.66
C HIS A 145 8.31 22.76 5.21
N SER A 146 8.64 22.71 3.89
CA SER A 146 9.81 23.38 3.34
C SER A 146 9.73 24.89 3.51
N LEU A 147 8.58 25.51 3.27
CA LEU A 147 8.36 26.94 3.48
C LEU A 147 8.63 27.35 4.93
N LYS A 148 8.10 26.60 5.89
CA LYS A 148 8.35 26.83 7.32
C LYS A 148 9.84 26.61 7.69
N GLY A 149 10.47 25.61 7.06
CA GLY A 149 11.91 25.36 7.22
C GLY A 149 12.74 26.52 6.71
N ASN A 150 12.40 27.05 5.53
CA ASN A 150 13.09 28.19 4.93
C ASN A 150 12.91 29.49 5.73
N GLU A 151 11.67 29.71 6.28
CA GLU A 151 11.43 30.83 7.20
C GLU A 151 12.32 30.72 8.45
N GLN A 152 12.46 29.51 9.02
CA GLN A 152 13.34 29.26 10.15
C GLN A 152 14.83 29.46 9.80
N ILE A 153 15.25 29.05 8.59
CA ILE A 153 16.61 29.29 8.08
C ILE A 153 16.85 30.79 7.96
N ALA A 154 15.94 31.53 7.37
CA ALA A 154 16.07 32.99 7.22
C ALA A 154 16.23 33.69 8.57
N VAL A 155 15.42 33.34 9.58
CA VAL A 155 15.54 33.84 10.95
C VAL A 155 16.88 33.42 11.56
N SER A 156 17.30 32.16 11.36
CA SER A 156 18.56 31.66 11.90
C SER A 156 19.78 32.38 11.26
N MET A 157 19.71 32.67 9.96
CA MET A 157 20.77 33.42 9.26
C MET A 157 20.81 34.85 9.73
N GLY A 158 19.66 35.48 10.01
CA GLY A 158 19.63 36.78 10.67
C GLY A 158 20.35 36.79 12.01
N ASN A 159 20.11 35.79 12.84
CA ASN A 159 20.80 35.61 14.12
C ASN A 159 22.31 35.35 13.98
N VAL A 160 22.69 34.51 12.97
CA VAL A 160 24.12 34.24 12.68
C VAL A 160 24.83 35.51 12.25
N SER A 161 24.22 36.31 11.37
CA SER A 161 24.74 37.60 10.93
C SER A 161 24.93 38.57 12.12
N GLU A 162 23.91 38.67 12.98
CA GLU A 162 23.96 39.49 14.19
C GLU A 162 25.10 39.02 15.11
N LYS A 163 25.23 37.70 15.33
CA LYS A 163 26.30 37.13 16.15
C LYS A 163 27.69 37.33 15.56
N ALA A 164 27.82 37.24 14.24
CA ALA A 164 29.09 37.56 13.56
C ALA A 164 29.44 39.03 13.75
N HIS A 165 28.47 39.91 13.72
CA HIS A 165 28.70 41.34 13.99
C HIS A 165 29.08 41.62 15.43
N GLU A 166 28.40 40.96 16.41
CA GLU A 166 28.83 41.01 17.81
C GLU A 166 30.24 40.48 17.99
N GLN A 167 30.59 39.39 17.30
CA GLN A 167 31.93 38.79 17.36
C GLN A 167 33.01 39.76 16.84
N LEU A 168 32.75 40.44 15.72
CA LEU A 168 33.65 41.48 15.22
C LEU A 168 33.90 42.60 16.24
N LYS A 169 32.82 43.02 16.94
CA LYS A 169 32.92 44.00 18.01
C LYS A 169 33.79 43.50 19.17
N ILE A 170 33.53 42.25 19.64
CA ILE A 170 34.28 41.59 20.69
C ILE A 170 35.76 41.47 20.32
N VAL A 171 36.07 41.08 19.08
CA VAL A 171 37.43 41.00 18.58
C VAL A 171 38.13 42.34 18.61
N LYS A 172 37.42 43.40 18.17
CA LYS A 172 37.95 44.77 18.23
C LYS A 172 38.24 45.18 19.67
N ASP A 173 37.30 44.98 20.57
CA ASP A 173 37.45 45.31 22.00
C ASP A 173 38.58 44.48 22.64
N THR A 174 38.76 43.23 22.17
CA THR A 174 39.87 42.35 22.60
C THR A 174 41.20 42.86 22.11
N LEU A 175 41.31 43.28 20.85
CA LEU A 175 42.54 43.84 20.28
C LEU A 175 42.92 45.14 21.00
N ASP A 176 41.94 46.00 21.32
CA ASP A 176 42.17 47.23 22.13
C ASP A 176 42.64 46.86 23.55
N SER A 177 42.07 45.76 24.11
CA SER A 177 42.52 45.27 25.42
C SER A 177 43.96 44.74 25.40
N ILE A 178 44.35 44.06 24.32
CA ILE A 178 45.70 43.56 24.12
C ILE A 178 46.72 44.73 24.03
N TYR A 179 46.30 45.80 23.34
CA TYR A 179 47.13 46.98 23.28
C TYR A 179 47.44 47.56 24.69
N ASN A 180 46.38 47.53 25.53
CA ASN A 180 46.51 47.91 26.94
C ASN A 180 47.37 46.92 27.75
N VAL A 181 47.39 45.63 27.39
CA VAL A 181 48.28 44.63 28.03
C VAL A 181 49.73 44.84 27.65
N ASP A 182 50.02 45.13 26.38
CA ASP A 182 51.41 45.48 25.93
C ASP A 182 51.93 46.69 26.68
N GLU A 183 51.09 47.73 26.88
CA GLU A 183 51.55 48.89 27.72
C GLU A 183 51.81 48.48 29.16
N ARG A 184 51.04 47.56 29.72
CA ARG A 184 51.19 47.06 31.10
C ARG A 184 52.41 46.16 31.24
N VAL A 185 52.72 45.33 30.22
CA VAL A 185 53.98 44.53 30.21
C VAL A 185 55.22 45.43 30.26
N ASN A 186 55.22 46.52 29.50
CA ASN A 186 56.26 47.52 29.60
C ASN A 186 56.38 48.19 30.99
N SER A 187 55.22 48.29 31.70
CA SER A 187 55.16 48.77 33.06
C SER A 187 55.65 47.73 34.09
N ILE A 188 55.45 46.42 33.82
CA ILE A 188 55.94 45.31 34.65
C ILE A 188 57.51 45.27 34.66
N GLU A 189 58.14 45.53 33.54
CA GLU A 189 59.64 45.67 33.51
C GLU A 189 60.16 46.67 34.52
N SER A 190 59.42 47.76 34.78
CA SER A 190 59.81 48.75 35.78
C SER A 190 59.42 48.32 37.23
N SER A 191 58.56 47.30 37.37
CA SER A 191 58.06 46.86 38.69
C SER A 191 58.80 45.63 39.24
N ILE A 192 59.74 45.02 38.52
CA ILE A 192 60.50 43.82 38.90
C ILE A 192 61.25 43.98 40.24
N ALA A 193 61.63 45.19 40.61
CA ALA A 193 62.24 45.50 41.92
C ALA A 193 61.30 45.27 43.12
N SER A 194 59.98 45.15 42.88
CA SER A 194 58.98 44.94 43.94
C SER A 194 58.63 43.45 44.19
N ILE A 195 59.17 42.52 43.39
CA ILE A 195 58.77 41.08 43.39
C ILE A 195 59.23 40.30 44.61
N GLU A 196 60.32 40.73 45.32
CA GLU A 196 60.79 40.08 46.55
C GLU A 196 59.69 40.05 47.66
N ASN A 197 58.77 41.01 47.63
CA ASN A 197 57.61 41.02 48.57
C ASN A 197 56.46 40.05 48.21
N TYR A 198 56.45 39.54 46.97
CA TYR A 198 55.37 38.60 46.50
C TYR A 198 55.70 37.16 46.77
N VAL A 199 56.98 36.78 47.06
CA VAL A 199 57.37 35.37 47.33
C VAL A 199 56.55 34.77 48.47
N ASN A 200 56.25 35.54 49.53
CA ASN A 200 55.43 35.12 50.65
C ASN A 200 53.99 34.89 50.21
N SER A 201 53.51 35.61 49.21
CA SER A 201 52.15 35.40 48.65
C SER A 201 52.04 34.09 47.84
N VAL A 202 53.13 33.72 47.12
CA VAL A 202 53.19 32.47 46.36
C VAL A 202 53.15 31.25 47.27
N VAL A 203 53.88 31.26 48.39
CA VAL A 203 53.84 30.16 49.37
C VAL A 203 52.43 29.95 49.93
N ARG A 204 51.75 31.06 50.21
CA ARG A 204 50.35 31.00 50.68
C ARG A 204 49.37 30.49 49.61
N SER A 205 49.53 30.90 48.37
CA SER A 205 48.71 30.45 47.24
C SER A 205 48.92 28.95 46.93
N THR A 206 50.11 28.44 47.13
CA THR A 206 50.43 27.02 46.98
C THR A 206 49.73 26.15 48.02
N SER A 207 49.65 26.65 49.27
CA SER A 207 48.91 25.94 50.33
C SER A 207 47.37 25.84 50.04
N VAL A 208 46.83 26.90 49.47
CA VAL A 208 45.40 26.91 49.06
C VAL A 208 45.15 26.00 47.84
N GLY A 209 46.16 25.93 46.94
CA GLY A 209 46.12 25.01 45.80
C GLY A 209 46.06 23.53 46.20
N ASP A 210 46.83 23.14 47.23
CA ASP A 210 46.87 21.77 47.75
C ASP A 210 45.50 21.36 48.36
N GLU A 211 44.85 22.27 49.08
CA GLU A 211 43.52 22.05 49.65
C GLU A 211 42.45 21.88 48.52
N ASN A 212 42.52 22.66 47.46
CA ASN A 212 41.61 22.54 46.33
C ASN A 212 41.77 21.21 45.55
N LEU A 213 42.98 20.71 45.42
CA LEU A 213 43.28 19.43 44.82
C LEU A 213 42.67 18.24 45.61
N ASP A 214 42.73 18.31 46.93
CA ASP A 214 42.08 17.27 47.79
C ASP A 214 40.54 17.29 47.64
N ASN A 215 39.94 18.45 47.47
CA ASN A 215 38.54 18.57 47.22
C ASN A 215 38.13 18.04 45.83
N TYR A 216 38.95 18.32 44.80
CA TYR A 216 38.69 17.82 43.44
C TYR A 216 38.78 16.27 43.37
N ASN A 217 39.78 15.70 44.04
CA ASN A 217 39.98 14.23 44.07
C ASN A 217 38.72 13.49 44.68
N ARG A 218 38.08 14.14 45.69
CA ARG A 218 36.82 13.64 46.23
C ARG A 218 35.68 13.65 45.21
N GLN A 219 35.55 14.72 44.43
CA GLN A 219 34.51 14.81 43.41
C GLN A 219 34.71 13.84 42.28
N MET A 220 35.94 13.59 41.85
CA MET A 220 36.26 12.64 40.78
C MET A 220 36.00 11.19 41.17
N ASN A 221 36.17 10.82 42.46
CA ASN A 221 35.77 9.51 42.95
C ASN A 221 34.24 9.27 42.81
N VAL A 222 33.42 10.32 43.05
CA VAL A 222 31.97 10.25 42.85
C VAL A 222 31.61 10.06 41.37
N ILE A 223 32.35 10.72 40.47
CA ILE A 223 32.12 10.55 39.01
C ILE A 223 32.40 9.10 38.59
N THR A 224 33.47 8.49 39.10
CA THR A 224 33.82 7.09 38.77
C THR A 224 32.75 6.11 39.26
N GLU A 225 32.21 6.35 40.45
CA GLU A 225 31.14 5.54 41.00
C GLU A 225 29.86 5.62 40.11
N ASN A 226 29.55 6.82 39.63
CA ASN A 226 28.47 7.04 38.69
C ASN A 226 28.69 6.38 37.32
N LEU A 227 29.91 6.40 36.79
CA LEU A 227 30.27 5.75 35.54
C LEU A 227 30.15 4.21 35.67
N SER A 228 30.61 3.67 36.83
CA SER A 228 30.47 2.24 37.12
C SER A 228 29.00 1.83 37.19
N SER A 229 28.18 2.63 37.86
CA SER A 229 26.73 2.41 37.93
C SER A 229 26.09 2.43 36.53
N THR A 230 26.49 3.40 35.70
CA THR A 230 26.00 3.52 34.31
C THR A 230 26.42 2.31 33.48
N SER A 231 27.65 1.81 33.65
CA SER A 231 28.13 0.60 32.99
C SER A 231 27.24 -0.61 33.33
N ASN A 232 26.87 -0.76 34.59
CA ASN A 232 25.95 -1.83 35.03
C ASN A 232 24.55 -1.70 34.39
N PHE A 233 24.03 -0.45 34.26
CA PHE A 233 22.78 -0.22 33.54
C PHE A 233 22.87 -0.62 32.06
N ILE A 234 23.98 -0.35 31.40
CA ILE A 234 24.22 -0.75 30.01
C ILE A 234 24.31 -2.29 29.88
N ASP A 235 24.92 -2.96 30.84
CA ASP A 235 24.97 -4.43 30.85
C ASP A 235 23.56 -5.04 31.02
N ASN A 236 22.74 -4.48 31.91
CA ASN A 236 21.36 -4.88 32.08
C ASN A 236 20.54 -4.62 30.80
N LEU A 237 20.71 -3.44 30.18
CA LEU A 237 20.07 -3.12 28.91
C LEU A 237 20.44 -4.15 27.82
N ASN A 238 21.72 -4.54 27.74
CA ASN A 238 22.15 -5.55 26.78
C ASN A 238 21.52 -6.94 27.05
N MET A 239 21.31 -7.28 28.31
CA MET A 239 20.59 -8.51 28.68
C MET A 239 19.12 -8.44 28.24
N GLU A 240 18.45 -7.32 28.52
CA GLU A 240 17.06 -7.11 28.10
C GLU A 240 16.92 -7.12 26.57
N LEU A 241 17.83 -6.45 25.85
CA LEU A 241 17.86 -6.45 24.38
C LEU A 241 18.02 -7.88 23.82
N LYS A 242 18.84 -8.72 24.47
CA LYS A 242 19.03 -10.13 24.09
C LYS A 242 17.75 -10.94 24.31
N GLU A 243 17.03 -10.69 25.40
CA GLU A 243 15.73 -11.32 25.66
C GLU A 243 14.69 -10.91 24.60
N VAL A 244 14.61 -9.60 24.31
CA VAL A 244 13.69 -9.10 23.30
C VAL A 244 14.03 -9.68 21.91
N ASN A 245 15.34 -9.83 21.61
CA ASN A 245 15.78 -10.47 20.36
C ASN A 245 15.38 -11.97 20.29
N GLN A 246 15.45 -12.69 21.41
CA GLN A 246 14.95 -14.07 21.51
C GLN A 246 13.44 -14.14 21.30
N LEU A 247 12.68 -13.21 21.91
CA LEU A 247 11.25 -13.10 21.72
C LEU A 247 10.90 -12.78 20.23
N GLY A 248 11.69 -11.92 19.62
CA GLY A 248 11.58 -11.65 18.17
C GLY A 248 11.76 -12.91 17.32
N GLY A 249 12.74 -13.74 17.68
CA GLY A 249 12.96 -15.05 17.05
C GLY A 249 11.76 -16.00 17.21
N LEU A 250 11.15 -16.02 18.40
CA LEU A 250 9.95 -16.83 18.66
C LEU A 250 8.75 -16.35 17.80
N ILE A 251 8.55 -15.03 17.71
CA ILE A 251 7.46 -14.47 16.89
C ILE A 251 7.67 -14.79 15.40
N ILE A 252 8.92 -14.75 14.92
CA ILE A 252 9.24 -15.20 13.54
C ILE A 252 8.82 -16.66 13.35
N SER A 253 9.15 -17.53 14.30
CA SER A 253 8.74 -18.94 14.24
C SER A 253 7.22 -19.12 14.19
N ILE A 254 6.49 -18.35 15.01
CA ILE A 254 5.01 -18.36 15.01
C ILE A 254 4.45 -17.84 13.66
N THR A 255 5.02 -16.76 13.13
CA THR A 255 4.57 -16.22 11.84
C THR A 255 4.86 -17.17 10.69
N ASP A 256 5.96 -17.91 10.73
CA ASP A 256 6.28 -18.96 9.76
C ASP A 256 5.28 -20.13 9.84
N GLN A 257 4.87 -20.53 11.04
CA GLN A 257 3.81 -21.54 11.24
C GLN A 257 2.44 -21.06 10.72
N LEU A 258 2.06 -19.80 11.01
CA LEU A 258 0.83 -19.19 10.50
C LEU A 258 0.82 -19.14 8.98
N LYS A 259 1.95 -18.87 8.38
CA LYS A 259 2.12 -18.83 6.93
C LYS A 259 1.91 -20.21 6.30
N MET A 260 2.49 -21.25 6.90
CA MET A 260 2.27 -22.63 6.48
C MET A 260 0.79 -23.04 6.57
N LEU A 261 0.12 -22.61 7.66
CA LEU A 261 -1.30 -22.90 7.86
C LEU A 261 -2.15 -22.19 6.79
N ALA A 262 -1.87 -20.93 6.52
CA ALA A 262 -2.58 -20.15 5.51
C ALA A 262 -2.33 -20.66 4.07
N PHE A 263 -1.11 -21.11 3.79
CA PHE A 263 -0.77 -21.72 2.50
C PHE A 263 -1.54 -23.03 2.28
N ASN A 264 -1.58 -23.89 3.30
CA ASN A 264 -2.37 -25.11 3.27
C ASN A 264 -3.86 -24.82 3.09
N ALA A 265 -4.37 -23.75 3.76
CA ALA A 265 -5.74 -23.30 3.59
C ALA A 265 -6.02 -22.80 2.17
N SER A 266 -5.08 -22.09 1.53
CA SER A 266 -5.20 -21.65 0.14
C SER A 266 -5.31 -22.83 -0.83
N ILE A 267 -4.52 -23.88 -0.60
CA ILE A 267 -4.54 -25.08 -1.43
C ILE A 267 -5.90 -25.80 -1.29
N GLU A 268 -6.40 -25.94 -0.08
CA GLU A 268 -7.67 -26.62 0.16
C GLU A 268 -8.87 -25.79 -0.32
N ALA A 269 -8.78 -24.46 -0.22
CA ALA A 269 -9.75 -23.54 -0.79
C ALA A 269 -9.78 -23.61 -2.33
N ALA A 270 -8.61 -23.70 -2.97
CA ALA A 270 -8.51 -23.91 -4.42
C ALA A 270 -9.06 -25.28 -4.85
N ARG A 271 -8.85 -26.29 -4.01
CA ARG A 271 -9.34 -27.67 -4.23
C ARG A 271 -10.88 -27.79 -4.09
N ALA A 272 -11.48 -26.87 -3.30
CA ALA A 272 -12.94 -26.79 -3.13
C ALA A 272 -13.66 -26.01 -4.27
N GLY A 273 -12.94 -25.51 -5.25
CA GLY A 273 -13.49 -24.82 -6.43
C GLY A 273 -14.30 -23.59 -6.06
N GLU A 274 -15.43 -23.38 -6.71
CA GLU A 274 -16.32 -22.22 -6.47
C GLU A 274 -16.81 -22.11 -5.00
N SER A 275 -17.00 -23.23 -4.33
CA SER A 275 -17.40 -23.22 -2.91
C SER A 275 -16.27 -22.81 -1.95
N GLY A 276 -15.01 -22.88 -2.41
CA GLY A 276 -13.84 -22.47 -1.65
C GLY A 276 -13.44 -21.00 -1.80
N ARG A 277 -14.10 -20.24 -2.66
CA ARG A 277 -13.69 -18.88 -3.06
C ARG A 277 -13.63 -17.87 -1.90
N GLY A 278 -14.55 -17.97 -0.93
CA GLY A 278 -14.52 -17.16 0.30
C GLY A 278 -13.33 -17.51 1.20
N PHE A 279 -13.04 -18.80 1.32
CA PHE A 279 -11.90 -19.28 2.11
C PHE A 279 -10.56 -18.96 1.46
N SER A 280 -10.46 -18.95 0.13
CA SER A 280 -9.28 -18.57 -0.61
C SER A 280 -8.85 -17.14 -0.30
N VAL A 281 -9.79 -16.17 -0.29
CA VAL A 281 -9.50 -14.77 0.04
C VAL A 281 -8.98 -14.61 1.47
N VAL A 282 -9.55 -15.35 2.43
CA VAL A 282 -9.07 -15.27 3.83
C VAL A 282 -7.69 -15.89 3.99
N ALA A 283 -7.41 -17.00 3.35
CA ALA A 283 -6.09 -17.61 3.40
C ALA A 283 -5.04 -16.73 2.71
N GLU A 284 -5.38 -16.07 1.62
CA GLU A 284 -4.53 -15.06 0.98
C GLU A 284 -4.24 -13.88 1.93
N GLN A 285 -5.26 -13.40 2.65
CA GLN A 285 -5.09 -12.34 3.64
C GLN A 285 -4.21 -12.77 4.84
N MET A 286 -4.40 -14.00 5.34
CA MET A 286 -3.55 -14.53 6.42
C MET A 286 -2.09 -14.70 5.99
N ASN A 287 -1.84 -15.10 4.74
CA ASN A 287 -0.49 -15.18 4.17
C ASN A 287 0.21 -13.83 4.23
N LYS A 288 -0.48 -12.79 3.79
CA LYS A 288 0.07 -11.42 3.77
C LYS A 288 0.29 -10.86 5.16
N LEU A 289 -0.66 -11.09 6.08
CA LEU A 289 -0.53 -10.66 7.46
C LEU A 289 0.71 -11.26 8.13
N SER A 290 1.00 -12.54 7.84
CA SER A 290 2.20 -13.22 8.34
C SER A 290 3.49 -12.62 7.73
N ASP A 291 3.47 -12.24 6.43
CA ASP A 291 4.61 -11.55 5.80
C ASP A 291 4.84 -10.15 6.39
N GLU A 292 3.79 -9.41 6.65
CA GLU A 292 3.87 -8.09 7.28
C GLU A 292 4.39 -8.17 8.72
N ALA A 293 3.88 -9.13 9.51
CA ALA A 293 4.35 -9.39 10.86
C ALA A 293 5.85 -9.76 10.85
N ARG A 294 6.27 -10.65 9.96
CA ARG A 294 7.67 -11.04 9.80
C ARG A 294 8.57 -9.87 9.40
N ASN A 295 8.10 -9.05 8.45
CA ASN A 295 8.84 -7.85 8.04
C ASN A 295 8.94 -6.83 9.17
N SER A 296 7.88 -6.71 9.98
CA SER A 296 7.88 -5.84 11.16
C SER A 296 8.89 -6.32 12.20
N ILE A 297 8.94 -7.64 12.47
CA ILE A 297 9.93 -8.21 13.38
C ILE A 297 11.37 -8.06 12.82
N LYS A 298 11.56 -8.21 11.50
CA LYS A 298 12.87 -7.91 10.90
C LYS A 298 13.29 -6.45 11.14
N LYS A 299 12.36 -5.51 10.99
CA LYS A 299 12.62 -4.09 11.30
C LYS A 299 12.94 -3.90 12.78
N ILE A 300 12.17 -4.54 13.68
CA ILE A 300 12.44 -4.52 15.11
C ILE A 300 13.83 -5.06 15.40
N ASN A 301 14.20 -6.23 14.86
CA ASN A 301 15.53 -6.82 15.03
C ASN A 301 16.64 -5.89 14.48
N THR A 302 16.39 -5.19 13.39
CA THR A 302 17.34 -4.17 12.88
C THR A 302 17.51 -3.04 13.89
N VAL A 303 16.41 -2.55 14.46
CA VAL A 303 16.44 -1.51 15.50
C VAL A 303 17.15 -2.03 16.75
N LEU A 304 16.83 -3.25 17.19
CA LEU A 304 17.50 -3.88 18.35
C LEU A 304 19.00 -4.04 18.14
N ASN A 305 19.40 -4.46 16.93
CA ASN A 305 20.83 -4.56 16.58
C ASN A 305 21.50 -3.19 16.59
N ASN A 306 20.80 -2.15 16.09
CA ASN A 306 21.31 -0.80 16.13
C ASN A 306 21.44 -0.27 17.57
N VAL A 307 20.41 -0.55 18.40
CA VAL A 307 20.44 -0.18 19.84
C VAL A 307 21.53 -0.96 20.55
N SER A 308 21.69 -2.25 20.27
CA SER A 308 22.78 -3.07 20.82
C SER A 308 24.16 -2.55 20.40
N GLY A 309 24.30 -2.18 19.11
CA GLY A 309 25.53 -1.53 18.62
C GLY A 309 25.79 -0.19 19.32
N SER A 310 24.74 0.62 19.47
CA SER A 310 24.83 1.89 20.19
C SER A 310 25.17 1.68 21.67
N SER A 311 24.57 0.69 22.31
CA SER A 311 24.85 0.31 23.69
C SER A 311 26.29 -0.16 23.86
N SER A 312 26.81 -0.95 22.91
CA SER A 312 28.23 -1.35 22.88
C SER A 312 29.16 -0.14 22.74
N ASN A 313 28.81 0.82 21.89
CA ASN A 313 29.57 2.05 21.72
C ASN A 313 29.57 2.91 23.01
N VAL A 314 28.39 3.01 23.67
CA VAL A 314 28.29 3.72 24.96
C VAL A 314 29.15 3.02 26.01
N LYS A 315 29.11 1.68 26.08
CA LYS A 315 29.98 0.92 27.00
C LYS A 315 31.45 1.17 26.73
N SER A 316 31.84 1.16 25.47
CA SER A 316 33.22 1.50 25.08
C SER A 316 33.61 2.91 25.50
N SER A 317 32.68 3.89 25.32
CA SER A 317 32.89 5.27 25.73
C SER A 317 33.05 5.42 27.26
N ILE A 318 32.22 4.69 28.04
CA ILE A 318 32.34 4.66 29.51
C ILE A 318 33.69 4.09 29.92
N LEU A 319 34.12 2.97 29.31
CA LEU A 319 35.40 2.37 29.58
C LEU A 319 36.56 3.35 29.24
N SER A 320 36.44 4.04 28.12
CA SER A 320 37.39 5.09 27.73
C SER A 320 37.42 6.22 28.76
N CYS A 321 36.25 6.67 29.27
CA CYS A 321 36.19 7.69 30.32
C CYS A 321 36.84 7.21 31.63
N ILE A 322 36.64 5.95 32.04
CA ILE A 322 37.26 5.37 33.23
C ILE A 322 38.80 5.33 33.05
N THR A 323 39.26 4.89 31.86
CA THR A 323 40.71 4.87 31.56
C THR A 323 41.29 6.27 31.62
N SER A 324 40.61 7.26 31.02
CA SER A 324 41.07 8.67 31.06
C SER A 324 41.06 9.23 32.49
N TYR A 325 40.17 8.74 33.34
CA TYR A 325 40.21 9.10 34.76
C TYR A 325 41.40 8.51 35.50
N ASP A 326 41.70 7.24 35.28
CA ASP A 326 42.86 6.61 35.92
C ASP A 326 44.18 7.30 35.50
N GLU A 327 44.28 7.68 34.20
CA GLU A 327 45.37 8.50 33.68
C GLU A 327 45.43 9.90 34.37
N SER A 328 44.23 10.51 34.58
CA SER A 328 44.17 11.81 35.28
C SER A 328 44.60 11.71 36.73
N LYS A 329 44.32 10.60 37.43
CA LYS A 329 44.72 10.39 38.82
C LYS A 329 46.22 10.39 39.02
N GLU A 330 46.96 9.82 38.07
CA GLU A 330 48.45 9.89 38.07
C GLU A 330 48.92 11.33 37.88
N LEU A 331 48.26 12.10 36.99
CA LEU A 331 48.53 13.52 36.76
C LEU A 331 48.31 14.37 38.03
N PHE A 332 47.25 14.08 38.81
CA PHE A 332 46.97 14.79 40.04
C PHE A 332 48.03 14.55 41.13
N THR A 333 48.51 13.29 41.20
CA THR A 333 49.59 12.96 42.10
C THR A 333 50.85 13.75 41.73
N ALA A 334 51.15 13.81 40.44
CA ALA A 334 52.29 14.60 39.92
C ALA A 334 52.12 16.12 40.16
N ILE A 335 50.87 16.66 40.06
CA ILE A 335 50.60 18.07 40.37
C ILE A 335 50.80 18.34 41.85
N LYS A 336 50.40 17.41 42.77
CA LYS A 336 50.62 17.54 44.21
C LYS A 336 52.11 17.56 44.55
N GLU A 337 52.88 16.68 43.93
CA GLU A 337 54.35 16.70 44.03
C GLU A 337 54.95 18.00 43.46
N SER A 338 54.37 18.53 42.36
CA SER A 338 54.78 19.80 41.79
C SER A 338 54.52 20.99 42.71
N PHE A 339 53.35 20.99 43.47
CA PHE A 339 53.12 22.02 44.49
C PHE A 339 54.12 21.94 45.65
N TYR A 340 54.49 20.74 46.08
CA TYR A 340 55.52 20.54 47.08
C TYR A 340 56.89 21.07 46.58
N SER A 341 57.18 20.81 45.30
CA SER A 341 58.38 21.34 44.65
C SER A 341 58.38 22.87 44.55
N ILE A 342 57.21 23.49 44.18
CA ILE A 342 57.05 24.95 44.13
C ILE A 342 57.27 25.58 45.52
N LYS A 343 56.84 24.94 46.59
CA LYS A 343 57.01 25.39 47.95
C LYS A 343 58.52 25.37 48.35
N ASN A 344 59.20 24.32 47.88
CA ASN A 344 60.65 24.20 48.07
C ASN A 344 61.45 25.17 47.19
N ASP A 345 60.95 25.45 45.98
CA ASP A 345 61.57 26.36 45.02
C ASP A 345 61.27 27.84 45.32
N ALA A 346 60.25 28.12 46.22
CA ALA A 346 60.03 29.52 46.66
C ALA A 346 61.23 30.14 47.37
N ASP A 347 62.09 29.34 48.01
CA ASP A 347 63.33 29.77 48.56
C ASP A 347 64.43 30.07 47.47
N ILE A 348 64.23 29.48 46.30
CA ILE A 348 65.04 29.69 45.12
C ILE A 348 64.61 30.93 44.32
N LEU A 349 63.42 31.51 44.63
CA LEU A 349 62.80 32.58 43.85
C LEU A 349 63.51 33.94 43.93
N SER A 350 64.43 34.18 44.88
CA SER A 350 65.31 35.39 44.83
C SER A 350 66.24 35.39 43.59
N THR A 351 66.46 34.16 43.04
CA THR A 351 67.21 33.96 41.78
C THR A 351 66.29 34.08 40.59
N ASP A 352 64.95 33.99 40.81
CA ASP A 352 63.93 33.85 39.71
C ASP A 352 63.33 35.18 39.24
N THR A 353 63.77 36.36 39.80
CA THR A 353 63.50 37.69 39.18
C THR A 353 63.89 37.70 37.68
N LYS A 354 64.86 36.91 37.28
CA LYS A 354 65.21 36.70 35.86
C LYS A 354 64.12 35.90 35.10
N LYS A 355 63.38 35.01 35.79
CA LYS A 355 62.29 34.31 35.14
C LYS A 355 61.04 35.18 34.93
N VAL A 356 60.76 36.11 35.84
CA VAL A 356 59.67 37.08 35.65
C VAL A 356 59.92 37.96 34.42
N TYR A 357 61.21 38.32 34.16
CA TYR A 357 61.53 38.95 32.89
C TYR A 357 61.29 38.02 31.69
N SER A 358 61.63 36.74 31.83
CA SER A 358 61.39 35.75 30.84
C SER A 358 59.84 35.52 30.63
N GLU A 359 59.07 35.56 31.71
CA GLU A 359 57.64 35.45 31.64
C GLU A 359 56.96 36.71 31.06
N ALA A 360 57.45 37.89 31.33
CA ALA A 360 57.01 39.11 30.67
C ALA A 360 57.24 39.04 29.14
N SER A 361 58.38 38.45 28.74
CA SER A 361 58.65 38.14 27.32
C SER A 361 57.66 37.08 26.75
N VAL A 362 57.32 36.08 27.56
CA VAL A 362 56.33 35.07 27.17
C VAL A 362 54.91 35.69 27.06
N ILE A 363 54.56 36.61 27.96
CA ILE A 363 53.29 37.34 27.87
C ILE A 363 53.27 38.23 26.62
N SER A 364 54.38 38.94 26.30
CA SER A 364 54.50 39.69 25.05
C SER A 364 54.32 38.79 23.82
N SER A 365 54.93 37.59 23.85
CA SER A 365 54.76 36.61 22.78
C SER A 365 53.32 36.11 22.71
N SER A 366 52.69 35.86 23.86
CA SER A 366 51.26 35.41 23.93
C SER A 366 50.30 36.49 23.45
N THR A 367 50.58 37.79 23.79
CA THR A 367 49.76 38.89 23.26
C THR A 367 49.87 39.03 21.74
N HIS A 368 51.10 38.76 21.22
CA HIS A 368 51.30 38.71 19.78
C HIS A 368 50.47 37.57 19.15
N GLU A 369 50.47 36.37 19.74
CA GLU A 369 49.68 35.22 19.28
C GLU A 369 48.19 35.50 19.37
N VAL A 370 47.69 36.10 20.47
CA VAL A 370 46.30 36.47 20.61
C VAL A 370 45.90 37.54 19.57
N ARG A 371 46.81 38.46 19.21
CA ARG A 371 46.57 39.44 18.13
C ARG A 371 46.45 38.76 16.78
N GLU A 372 47.31 37.79 16.45
CA GLU A 372 47.13 36.95 15.24
C GLU A 372 45.81 36.20 15.25
N LYS A 373 45.49 35.54 16.36
CA LYS A 373 44.18 34.85 16.51
C LYS A 373 42.98 35.79 16.39
N GLY A 374 43.12 37.02 16.92
CA GLY A 374 42.12 38.06 16.73
C GLY A 374 41.91 38.42 15.25
N GLN A 375 43.00 38.50 14.48
CA GLN A 375 42.92 38.74 13.03
C GLN A 375 42.30 37.55 12.28
N ASP A 376 42.64 36.31 12.70
CA ASP A 376 42.04 35.11 12.17
C ASP A 376 40.52 35.10 12.39
N ILE A 377 40.07 35.41 13.62
CA ILE A 377 38.66 35.50 13.97
C ILE A 377 37.97 36.64 13.19
N PHE A 378 38.62 37.78 13.02
CA PHE A 378 38.11 38.87 12.20
C PHE A 378 37.87 38.42 10.76
N SER A 379 38.83 37.72 10.16
CA SER A 379 38.72 37.14 8.81
C SER A 379 37.63 36.10 8.72
N ALA A 380 37.53 35.19 9.73
CA ALA A 380 36.50 34.17 9.82
C ALA A 380 35.08 34.76 9.96
N SER A 381 34.93 35.82 10.79
CA SER A 381 33.64 36.49 10.96
C SER A 381 33.18 37.20 9.68
N ASN A 382 34.10 37.82 8.93
CA ASN A 382 33.78 38.40 7.63
C ASN A 382 33.37 37.31 6.61
N LYS A 383 34.03 36.14 6.67
CA LYS A 383 33.65 35.00 5.84
C LYS A 383 32.24 34.45 6.19
N ILE A 384 31.96 34.34 7.51
CA ILE A 384 30.62 33.95 7.98
C ILE A 384 29.55 34.92 7.46
N PHE A 385 29.84 36.22 7.46
CA PHE A 385 28.93 37.22 6.92
C PHE A 385 28.64 36.98 5.44
N SER A 386 29.71 36.76 4.63
CA SER A 386 29.55 36.44 3.20
C SER A 386 28.79 35.13 2.96
N GLU A 387 29.06 34.07 3.74
CA GLU A 387 28.37 32.80 3.65
C GLU A 387 26.88 32.93 4.08
N THR A 388 26.62 33.83 5.03
CA THR A 388 25.23 34.12 5.47
C THR A 388 24.42 34.82 4.36
N GLU A 389 25.07 35.75 3.64
CA GLU A 389 24.43 36.37 2.46
C GLU A 389 24.17 35.37 1.35
N GLU A 390 25.09 34.41 1.12
CA GLU A 390 24.92 33.34 0.14
C GLU A 390 23.76 32.41 0.54
N VAL A 391 23.68 31.99 1.81
CA VAL A 391 22.56 31.17 2.31
C VAL A 391 21.23 31.92 2.23
N ALA A 392 21.22 33.24 2.49
CA ALA A 392 20.02 34.06 2.32
C ALA A 392 19.53 34.06 0.87
N ALA A 393 20.46 34.22 -0.09
CA ALA A 393 20.14 34.17 -1.52
C ALA A 393 19.58 32.78 -1.95
N VAL A 394 20.21 31.70 -1.47
CA VAL A 394 19.71 30.33 -1.72
C VAL A 394 18.32 30.14 -1.11
N THR A 395 18.07 30.65 0.08
CA THR A 395 16.76 30.57 0.74
C THR A 395 15.70 31.31 -0.05
N GLU A 396 16.01 32.48 -0.63
CA GLU A 396 15.10 33.19 -1.54
C GLU A 396 14.81 32.40 -2.81
N GLU A 397 15.82 31.74 -3.39
CA GLU A 397 15.64 30.87 -4.56
C GLU A 397 14.76 29.65 -4.24
N GLU A 398 14.95 29.02 -3.07
CA GLU A 398 14.10 27.92 -2.61
C GLU A 398 12.65 28.36 -2.37
N LEU A 399 12.43 29.56 -1.82
CA LEU A 399 11.09 30.13 -1.66
C LEU A 399 10.41 30.33 -3.01
N ALA A 400 11.13 30.88 -3.99
CA ALA A 400 10.61 31.04 -5.36
C ALA A 400 10.33 29.66 -6.01
N GLY A 401 11.20 28.67 -5.79
CA GLY A 401 11.00 27.30 -6.22
C GLY A 401 9.74 26.66 -5.61
N ALA A 402 9.53 26.87 -4.33
CA ALA A 402 8.33 26.39 -3.63
C ALA A 402 7.04 27.02 -4.15
N GLU A 403 7.07 28.30 -4.54
CA GLU A 403 5.95 28.98 -5.16
C GLU A 403 5.62 28.39 -6.55
N ILE A 404 6.65 28.10 -7.36
CA ILE A 404 6.46 27.43 -8.65
C ILE A 404 5.83 26.04 -8.46
N ILE A 405 6.28 25.28 -7.49
CA ILE A 405 5.71 23.95 -7.20
C ILE A 405 4.25 24.08 -6.76
N ASN A 406 3.91 25.08 -5.95
CA ASN A 406 2.53 25.34 -5.52
C ASN A 406 1.61 25.68 -6.72
N ASN A 407 2.11 26.44 -7.69
CA ASN A 407 1.40 26.74 -8.93
C ASN A 407 1.21 25.46 -9.78
N ASN A 408 2.22 24.59 -9.84
CA ASN A 408 2.13 23.30 -10.51
C ASN A 408 1.11 22.37 -9.84
N ILE A 409 1.10 22.31 -8.50
CA ILE A 409 0.09 21.60 -7.71
C ILE A 409 -1.31 22.08 -8.05
N SER A 410 -1.52 23.39 -8.12
CA SER A 410 -2.80 23.98 -8.49
C SER A 410 -3.22 23.57 -9.91
N SER A 411 -2.27 23.54 -10.83
CA SER A 411 -2.51 23.11 -12.22
C SER A 411 -2.86 21.62 -12.30
N LEU A 412 -2.16 20.77 -11.52
CA LEU A 412 -2.46 19.35 -11.41
C LEU A 412 -3.85 19.11 -10.81
N LYS A 413 -4.23 19.84 -9.75
CA LYS A 413 -5.59 19.77 -9.18
C LYS A 413 -6.66 20.11 -10.21
N ASN A 414 -6.43 21.13 -11.04
CA ASN A 414 -7.34 21.50 -12.11
C ASN A 414 -7.42 20.44 -13.21
N MET A 415 -6.30 19.82 -13.59
CA MET A 415 -6.29 18.70 -14.53
C MET A 415 -7.04 17.49 -13.98
N LEU A 416 -6.80 17.12 -12.72
CA LEU A 416 -7.54 16.03 -12.07
C LEU A 416 -9.04 16.29 -12.04
N TYR A 417 -9.45 17.51 -11.70
CA TYR A 417 -10.86 17.90 -11.77
C TYR A 417 -11.45 17.74 -13.18
N GLY A 418 -10.68 18.10 -14.21
CA GLY A 418 -11.07 17.88 -15.60
C GLY A 418 -11.26 16.40 -15.96
N ILE A 419 -10.31 15.56 -15.55
CA ILE A 419 -10.39 14.09 -15.75
C ILE A 419 -11.56 13.50 -14.96
N GLU A 420 -11.74 13.89 -13.71
CA GLU A 420 -12.87 13.47 -12.89
C GLU A 420 -14.22 13.79 -13.54
N LYS A 421 -14.36 14.98 -14.09
CA LYS A 421 -15.57 15.41 -14.82
C LYS A 421 -15.81 14.57 -16.08
N LEU A 422 -14.75 14.13 -16.77
CA LEU A 422 -14.89 13.22 -17.92
C LEU A 422 -15.32 11.83 -17.48
N VAL A 423 -14.69 11.30 -16.43
CA VAL A 423 -14.99 9.96 -15.89
C VAL A 423 -16.40 9.88 -15.32
N LYS A 424 -16.90 10.94 -14.69
CA LYS A 424 -18.29 11.04 -14.19
C LYS A 424 -19.37 10.90 -15.29
N ARG A 425 -19.00 11.06 -16.56
CA ARG A 425 -19.93 10.79 -17.68
C ARG A 425 -20.20 9.29 -17.85
N PHE A 426 -19.30 8.44 -17.37
CA PHE A 426 -19.43 7.00 -17.47
C PHE A 426 -19.99 6.43 -16.16
N LYS A 427 -21.22 5.90 -16.24
CA LYS A 427 -21.88 5.25 -15.13
C LYS A 427 -21.40 3.80 -15.06
N THR A 428 -20.42 3.53 -14.24
CA THR A 428 -19.77 2.22 -14.15
C THR A 428 -20.55 1.23 -13.31
N ALA A 429 -21.07 1.71 -12.17
CA ALA A 429 -21.88 0.89 -11.27
C ALA A 429 -23.03 1.73 -10.72
N VAL A 430 -23.07 1.94 -9.43
CA VAL A 430 -24.04 2.79 -8.77
C VAL A 430 -23.52 4.24 -8.71
N VAL A 431 -24.42 5.19 -8.79
CA VAL A 431 -24.15 6.61 -8.58
C VAL A 431 -24.96 7.12 -7.40
N PRO A 432 -24.42 8.07 -6.60
CA PRO A 432 -25.18 8.64 -5.50
C PRO A 432 -26.39 9.41 -6.02
N VAL A 433 -27.52 9.26 -5.33
CA VAL A 433 -28.73 10.07 -5.63
C VAL A 433 -28.43 11.55 -5.47
N GLU A 434 -29.12 12.41 -6.25
CA GLU A 434 -28.89 13.86 -6.19
C GLU A 434 -29.32 14.48 -4.86
N ALA A 435 -30.27 13.87 -4.15
CA ALA A 435 -30.75 14.31 -2.86
C ALA A 435 -29.60 14.42 -1.85
N VAL A 436 -29.64 15.46 -1.03
CA VAL A 436 -28.70 15.70 0.08
C VAL A 436 -29.42 15.37 1.38
N CYS A 437 -28.78 14.61 2.26
CA CYS A 437 -29.38 14.30 3.55
C CYS A 437 -29.39 15.57 4.42
N PRO A 438 -30.56 15.96 5.01
CA PRO A 438 -30.62 17.11 5.90
C PRO A 438 -29.86 16.90 7.22
N LYS A 439 -29.68 15.66 7.64
CA LYS A 439 -28.91 15.25 8.81
C LYS A 439 -27.55 14.73 8.33
N LYS A 440 -26.47 14.98 9.08
CA LYS A 440 -25.16 14.39 8.84
C LYS A 440 -25.24 12.88 9.07
N LEU A 441 -25.06 12.10 8.01
CA LEU A 441 -25.02 10.63 8.09
C LEU A 441 -23.61 10.17 8.49
N LYS A 442 -23.56 9.15 9.35
CA LYS A 442 -22.33 8.48 9.75
C LYS A 442 -22.32 7.04 9.22
N ILE A 443 -21.42 6.75 8.31
CA ILE A 443 -21.21 5.42 7.75
C ILE A 443 -19.90 4.86 8.31
N LEU A 444 -19.96 3.71 8.97
CA LEU A 444 -18.78 2.98 9.41
C LEU A 444 -18.33 2.02 8.31
N PHE A 445 -17.05 2.09 7.96
CA PHE A 445 -16.42 1.14 7.06
C PHE A 445 -15.29 0.40 7.77
N LEU A 446 -15.45 -0.90 7.99
CA LEU A 446 -14.44 -1.75 8.62
C LEU A 446 -13.73 -2.56 7.55
N SER A 447 -12.41 -2.55 7.55
CA SER A 447 -11.60 -3.30 6.58
C SER A 447 -10.31 -3.80 7.21
N PRO A 448 -9.79 -4.97 6.88
CA PRO A 448 -8.38 -5.26 7.08
C PRO A 448 -7.52 -4.24 6.35
N LEU A 449 -6.26 -4.08 6.77
CA LEU A 449 -5.34 -3.09 6.20
C LEU A 449 -3.93 -3.67 5.99
N ASP A 450 -3.84 -4.97 5.84
CA ASP A 450 -2.63 -5.74 5.94
C ASP A 450 -2.12 -6.27 4.57
N HIS A 451 -2.83 -5.94 3.47
CA HIS A 451 -2.60 -6.51 2.15
C HIS A 451 -2.90 -5.51 1.04
N GLU A 452 -2.21 -5.57 -0.09
CA GLU A 452 -2.42 -4.68 -1.25
C GLU A 452 -3.85 -4.69 -1.79
N PHE A 453 -4.55 -5.82 -1.74
CA PHE A 453 -5.98 -5.89 -2.06
C PHE A 453 -6.78 -4.83 -1.27
N TRP A 454 -6.50 -4.69 0.03
CA TRP A 454 -7.18 -3.72 0.90
C TRP A 454 -6.80 -2.28 0.62
N VAL A 455 -5.64 -2.04 0.01
CA VAL A 455 -5.28 -0.72 -0.52
C VAL A 455 -6.24 -0.31 -1.63
N GLY A 456 -6.55 -1.22 -2.55
CA GLY A 456 -7.56 -1.00 -3.60
C GLY A 456 -8.96 -0.73 -3.03
N VAL A 457 -9.37 -1.47 -1.99
CA VAL A 457 -10.62 -1.23 -1.26
C VAL A 457 -10.62 0.17 -0.65
N ARG A 458 -9.54 0.57 0.04
CA ARG A 458 -9.43 1.91 0.62
C ARG A 458 -9.51 3.03 -0.43
N GLN A 459 -8.93 2.82 -1.61
CA GLN A 459 -9.04 3.78 -2.72
C GLN A 459 -10.50 3.95 -3.17
N GLY A 460 -11.26 2.84 -3.23
CA GLY A 460 -12.69 2.90 -3.49
C GLY A 460 -13.44 3.70 -2.43
N VAL A 461 -13.13 3.50 -1.15
CA VAL A 461 -13.71 4.29 -0.04
C VAL A 461 -13.39 5.77 -0.19
N LEU A 462 -12.13 6.11 -0.44
CA LEU A 462 -11.70 7.51 -0.62
C LEU A 462 -12.38 8.17 -1.83
N TYR A 463 -12.64 7.39 -2.88
CA TYR A 463 -13.38 7.90 -4.04
C TYR A 463 -14.86 8.14 -3.71
N ALA A 464 -15.49 7.23 -2.96
CA ALA A 464 -16.85 7.42 -2.46
C ALA A 464 -16.96 8.65 -1.52
N GLU A 465 -15.95 8.88 -0.67
CA GLU A 465 -15.86 10.10 0.15
C GLU A 465 -15.88 11.37 -0.71
N LYS A 466 -15.11 11.39 -1.81
CA LYS A 466 -15.10 12.52 -2.76
C LYS A 466 -16.46 12.70 -3.44
N GLU A 467 -17.10 11.64 -3.88
CA GLU A 467 -18.43 11.72 -4.51
C GLU A 467 -19.52 12.21 -3.54
N LEU A 468 -19.38 11.85 -2.26
CA LEU A 468 -20.31 12.22 -1.20
C LEU A 468 -19.92 13.49 -0.42
N ALA A 469 -18.82 14.17 -0.77
CA ALA A 469 -18.30 15.33 -0.04
C ALA A 469 -19.32 16.44 0.18
N MET A 470 -20.23 16.67 -0.80
CA MET A 470 -21.29 17.69 -0.76
C MET A 470 -22.65 17.11 -0.32
N LYS A 471 -22.69 15.88 0.18
CA LYS A 471 -23.91 15.13 0.47
C LYS A 471 -24.22 14.99 1.97
N ASN A 472 -23.45 15.69 2.82
CA ASN A 472 -23.59 15.66 4.28
C ASN A 472 -23.38 14.25 4.88
N VAL A 473 -22.34 13.55 4.42
CA VAL A 473 -21.96 12.21 4.88
C VAL A 473 -20.57 12.25 5.49
N GLU A 474 -20.40 11.52 6.58
CA GLU A 474 -19.10 11.22 7.19
C GLU A 474 -18.86 9.71 7.08
N ILE A 475 -17.76 9.33 6.46
CA ILE A 475 -17.33 7.94 6.39
C ILE A 475 -16.21 7.72 7.38
N GLU A 476 -16.46 6.92 8.40
CA GLU A 476 -15.43 6.55 9.36
C GLU A 476 -14.80 5.21 8.95
N TYR A 477 -13.58 5.29 8.40
CA TYR A 477 -12.83 4.12 7.96
C TYR A 477 -11.93 3.59 9.07
N ILE A 478 -12.10 2.33 9.44
CA ILE A 478 -11.25 1.64 10.41
C ILE A 478 -10.49 0.53 9.70
N GLY A 479 -9.18 0.74 9.53
CA GLY A 479 -8.27 -0.25 9.00
C GLY A 479 -7.65 -1.12 10.11
N ILE A 480 -7.85 -2.41 10.04
CA ILE A 480 -7.40 -3.39 11.04
C ILE A 480 -6.11 -4.04 10.54
N LYS A 481 -4.98 -3.79 11.22
CA LYS A 481 -3.63 -4.28 10.84
C LYS A 481 -3.24 -5.60 11.50
N GLU A 482 -4.06 -6.15 12.36
CA GLU A 482 -3.70 -7.26 13.23
C GLU A 482 -4.23 -8.61 12.73
N ASN A 483 -3.50 -9.67 13.06
CA ASN A 483 -3.98 -11.05 12.91
C ASN A 483 -5.32 -11.23 13.63
N ASN A 484 -6.21 -12.06 13.11
CA ASN A 484 -7.56 -12.26 13.62
C ASN A 484 -8.52 -11.09 13.37
N SER A 485 -8.50 -10.56 12.15
CA SER A 485 -9.33 -9.44 11.72
C SER A 485 -10.84 -9.69 11.92
N GLY A 486 -11.31 -10.94 11.86
CA GLY A 486 -12.73 -11.27 12.05
C GLY A 486 -13.27 -10.93 13.45
N GLU A 487 -12.54 -11.25 14.52
CA GLU A 487 -12.95 -10.90 15.90
C GLU A 487 -12.89 -9.39 16.15
N LYS A 488 -11.87 -8.73 15.60
CA LYS A 488 -11.72 -7.29 15.70
C LYS A 488 -12.83 -6.55 14.95
N ILE A 489 -13.21 -7.03 13.75
CA ILE A 489 -14.36 -6.50 13.01
C ILE A 489 -15.63 -6.62 13.87
N ALA A 490 -15.89 -7.78 14.45
CA ALA A 490 -17.07 -7.97 15.32
C ALA A 490 -17.02 -7.04 16.55
N LYS A 491 -15.85 -6.84 17.15
CA LYS A 491 -15.66 -5.91 18.27
C LYS A 491 -15.98 -4.47 17.87
N TYR A 492 -15.33 -3.94 16.83
CA TYR A 492 -15.58 -2.58 16.36
C TYR A 492 -17.02 -2.39 15.88
N PHE A 493 -17.59 -3.39 15.20
CA PHE A 493 -19.00 -3.38 14.82
C PHE A 493 -19.89 -3.17 16.04
N GLY A 494 -19.68 -3.96 17.12
CA GLY A 494 -20.44 -3.82 18.37
C GLY A 494 -20.27 -2.48 19.04
N GLU A 495 -19.04 -1.98 19.11
CA GLU A 495 -18.74 -0.66 19.70
C GLU A 495 -19.46 0.48 18.97
N TYR A 496 -19.41 0.47 17.62
CA TYR A 496 -20.05 1.53 16.82
C TYR A 496 -21.56 1.41 16.77
N LEU A 497 -22.09 0.19 16.91
CA LEU A 497 -23.53 0.00 17.08
C LEU A 497 -24.05 0.69 18.34
N GLU A 498 -23.23 0.76 19.40
CA GLU A 498 -23.58 1.47 20.66
C GLU A 498 -23.23 2.98 20.60
N LYS A 499 -22.13 3.36 19.95
CA LYS A 499 -21.76 4.77 19.74
C LYS A 499 -22.73 5.53 18.83
N GLY A 500 -23.42 4.80 17.95
CA GLY A 500 -24.37 5.32 16.97
C GLY A 500 -23.73 5.59 15.61
N CYS A 501 -24.21 4.88 14.60
CA CYS A 501 -23.95 5.10 13.18
C CYS A 501 -25.26 4.90 12.41
N ASP A 502 -25.33 5.45 11.20
CA ASP A 502 -26.54 5.32 10.36
C ASP A 502 -26.44 4.12 9.40
N GLY A 503 -25.24 3.57 9.19
CA GLY A 503 -25.01 2.38 8.37
C GLY A 503 -23.62 1.80 8.57
N ILE A 504 -23.47 0.51 8.27
CA ILE A 504 -22.21 -0.23 8.47
C ILE A 504 -21.85 -1.01 7.21
N VAL A 505 -20.58 -0.95 6.82
CA VAL A 505 -19.98 -1.76 5.76
C VAL A 505 -18.83 -2.56 6.36
N CYS A 506 -18.81 -3.87 6.22
CA CYS A 506 -17.75 -4.74 6.73
C CYS A 506 -17.65 -6.06 5.98
N PRO A 507 -16.51 -6.77 6.01
CA PRO A 507 -16.42 -8.12 5.45
C PRO A 507 -17.03 -9.16 6.40
N GLY A 508 -17.63 -10.20 5.84
CA GLY A 508 -18.28 -11.28 6.59
C GLY A 508 -17.34 -12.37 7.11
N PHE A 509 -16.21 -12.01 7.73
CA PHE A 509 -15.14 -12.95 8.12
C PHE A 509 -15.47 -13.83 9.33
N THR A 510 -16.49 -13.52 10.08
CA THR A 510 -16.87 -14.30 11.27
C THR A 510 -18.37 -14.45 11.41
N GLN A 511 -18.82 -15.63 11.81
CA GLN A 511 -20.24 -15.90 12.07
C GLN A 511 -20.77 -15.13 13.30
N ASN A 512 -19.86 -14.62 14.16
CA ASN A 512 -20.23 -13.77 15.30
C ASN A 512 -20.92 -12.47 14.86
N LEU A 513 -20.75 -12.04 13.61
CA LEU A 513 -21.42 -10.87 13.04
C LEU A 513 -22.94 -11.07 12.91
N ILE A 514 -23.45 -12.31 12.80
CA ILE A 514 -24.88 -12.56 12.57
C ILE A 514 -25.72 -11.90 13.67
N SER A 515 -25.37 -12.15 14.93
CA SER A 515 -26.11 -11.58 16.07
C SER A 515 -26.03 -10.04 16.13
N LEU A 516 -24.89 -9.47 15.70
CA LEU A 516 -24.70 -8.02 15.64
C LEU A 516 -25.47 -7.40 14.46
N ILE A 517 -25.51 -8.05 13.31
CA ILE A 517 -26.33 -7.64 12.16
C ILE A 517 -27.82 -7.69 12.50
N ASP A 518 -28.25 -8.70 13.23
CA ASP A 518 -29.64 -8.80 13.68
C ASP A 518 -30.00 -7.68 14.66
N LYS A 519 -29.09 -7.30 15.56
CA LYS A 519 -29.26 -6.14 16.43
C LYS A 519 -29.27 -4.82 15.64
N ALA A 520 -28.40 -4.67 14.64
CA ALA A 520 -28.40 -3.50 13.76
C ALA A 520 -29.73 -3.37 13.00
N ALA A 521 -30.24 -4.48 12.48
CA ALA A 521 -31.53 -4.51 11.79
C ALA A 521 -32.70 -4.13 12.72
N GLN A 522 -32.68 -4.53 13.99
CA GLN A 522 -33.68 -4.10 15.00
C GLN A 522 -33.64 -2.59 15.25
N ARG A 523 -32.48 -1.96 15.08
CA ARG A 523 -32.28 -0.51 15.21
C ARG A 523 -32.45 0.24 13.88
N ASN A 524 -32.89 -0.43 12.82
CA ASN A 524 -32.99 0.09 11.45
C ASN A 524 -31.67 0.61 10.89
N ILE A 525 -30.54 0.03 11.31
CA ILE A 525 -29.23 0.34 10.77
C ILE A 525 -28.91 -0.69 9.66
N PRO A 526 -28.88 -0.29 8.38
CA PRO A 526 -28.56 -1.18 7.28
C PRO A 526 -27.08 -1.61 7.33
N VAL A 527 -26.85 -2.88 7.01
CA VAL A 527 -25.51 -3.45 6.98
C VAL A 527 -25.23 -3.99 5.59
N MET A 528 -24.16 -3.52 4.97
CA MET A 528 -23.62 -4.04 3.72
C MET A 528 -22.42 -4.92 4.03
N LEU A 529 -22.41 -6.14 3.55
CA LEU A 529 -21.21 -6.98 3.58
C LEU A 529 -20.45 -6.86 2.27
N PHE A 530 -19.13 -6.99 2.34
CA PHE A 530 -18.32 -7.04 1.13
C PHE A 530 -17.23 -8.11 1.25
N ASN A 531 -16.60 -8.48 0.14
CA ASN A 531 -15.53 -9.44 -0.02
C ASN A 531 -15.92 -10.89 0.38
N CYS A 532 -16.31 -11.09 1.61
CA CYS A 532 -16.73 -12.38 2.16
C CYS A 532 -18.16 -12.29 2.68
N ASP A 533 -18.98 -13.24 2.30
CA ASP A 533 -20.34 -13.38 2.84
C ASP A 533 -20.36 -14.34 4.04
N LEU A 534 -21.39 -14.26 4.84
CA LEU A 534 -21.64 -15.18 5.94
C LEU A 534 -22.21 -16.50 5.40
N GLU A 535 -21.77 -17.62 5.96
CA GLU A 535 -22.28 -18.95 5.58
C GLU A 535 -23.75 -19.15 5.91
N LYS A 536 -24.21 -18.51 6.97
CA LYS A 536 -25.63 -18.57 7.40
C LYS A 536 -26.37 -17.30 7.02
N GLU A 537 -27.64 -17.44 6.76
CA GLU A 537 -28.53 -16.32 6.49
C GLU A 537 -28.51 -15.30 7.64
N SER A 538 -28.49 -14.03 7.30
CA SER A 538 -28.50 -12.90 8.23
C SER A 538 -29.41 -11.79 7.70
N LYS A 539 -29.74 -10.84 8.56
CA LYS A 539 -30.53 -9.64 8.19
C LYS A 539 -29.70 -8.55 7.52
N LYS A 540 -28.56 -8.92 6.91
CA LYS A 540 -27.79 -7.97 6.09
C LYS A 540 -28.66 -7.38 4.98
N THR A 541 -28.37 -6.15 4.59
CA THR A 541 -29.08 -5.45 3.51
C THR A 541 -28.65 -6.00 2.16
N ALA A 542 -27.34 -6.10 1.92
CA ALA A 542 -26.77 -6.72 0.74
C ALA A 542 -25.32 -7.21 0.99
N TYR A 543 -24.83 -8.02 0.06
CA TYR A 543 -23.44 -8.46 -0.04
C TYR A 543 -22.87 -8.03 -1.38
N PHE A 544 -21.64 -7.55 -1.37
CA PHE A 544 -20.86 -7.11 -2.52
C PHE A 544 -19.57 -7.93 -2.60
N GLY A 545 -19.39 -8.67 -3.65
CA GLY A 545 -18.18 -9.48 -3.80
C GLY A 545 -18.15 -10.26 -5.10
N PRO A 546 -17.05 -10.98 -5.35
CA PRO A 546 -16.90 -11.75 -6.57
C PRO A 546 -17.86 -12.94 -6.60
N ASP A 547 -18.31 -13.32 -7.80
CA ASP A 547 -18.93 -14.64 -7.99
C ASP A 547 -17.86 -15.72 -7.88
N ILE A 548 -17.82 -16.34 -6.71
CA ILE A 548 -16.86 -17.39 -6.39
C ILE A 548 -16.94 -18.58 -7.35
N ASN A 549 -18.15 -18.89 -7.86
CA ASN A 549 -18.35 -19.97 -8.81
C ASN A 549 -17.75 -19.64 -10.18
N GLU A 550 -17.91 -18.40 -10.63
CA GLU A 550 -17.33 -17.90 -11.86
C GLU A 550 -15.81 -17.87 -11.76
N ALA A 551 -15.24 -17.23 -10.73
CA ALA A 551 -13.81 -17.07 -10.58
C ALA A 551 -13.07 -18.40 -10.40
N GLY A 552 -13.61 -19.34 -9.63
CA GLY A 552 -13.01 -20.68 -9.50
C GLY A 552 -13.12 -21.49 -10.78
N THR A 553 -14.20 -21.30 -11.57
CA THR A 553 -14.34 -21.92 -12.89
C THR A 553 -13.32 -21.33 -13.87
N LEU A 554 -13.17 -20.01 -13.90
CA LEU A 554 -12.17 -19.32 -14.72
C LEU A 554 -10.74 -19.77 -14.36
N ALA A 555 -10.42 -19.81 -13.05
CA ALA A 555 -9.11 -20.29 -12.60
C ALA A 555 -8.81 -21.69 -13.12
N ALA A 556 -9.77 -22.62 -13.01
CA ALA A 556 -9.60 -23.97 -13.50
C ALA A 556 -9.47 -24.02 -15.02
N ASP A 557 -10.26 -23.25 -15.77
CA ASP A 557 -10.20 -23.19 -17.23
C ASP A 557 -8.88 -22.58 -17.73
N PHE A 558 -8.36 -21.55 -17.05
CA PHE A 558 -7.02 -21.02 -17.35
C PHE A 558 -5.92 -22.02 -17.01
N MET A 559 -6.03 -22.77 -15.93
CA MET A 559 -5.07 -23.83 -15.62
C MET A 559 -5.11 -24.95 -16.69
N VAL A 560 -6.28 -25.34 -17.15
CA VAL A 560 -6.41 -26.32 -18.24
C VAL A 560 -5.66 -25.84 -19.49
N LYS A 561 -5.81 -24.55 -19.83
CA LYS A 561 -5.06 -23.93 -20.94
C LYS A 561 -3.55 -23.89 -20.66
N ALA A 562 -3.17 -23.49 -19.45
CA ALA A 562 -1.76 -23.35 -19.04
C ALA A 562 -0.95 -24.65 -19.15
N ILE A 563 -1.60 -25.82 -18.97
CA ILE A 563 -0.95 -27.14 -18.98
C ILE A 563 -1.43 -28.03 -20.14
N ASP A 564 -2.00 -27.43 -21.21
CA ASP A 564 -2.50 -28.14 -22.41
C ASP A 564 -3.44 -29.33 -22.09
N GLY A 565 -4.27 -29.16 -21.08
CA GLY A 565 -5.31 -30.12 -20.69
C GLY A 565 -4.80 -31.41 -20.05
N LYS A 566 -3.53 -31.52 -19.67
CA LYS A 566 -2.93 -32.72 -19.05
C LYS A 566 -1.81 -32.35 -18.07
N GLY A 567 -1.68 -33.10 -16.99
CA GLY A 567 -0.59 -32.95 -16.03
C GLY A 567 -1.03 -33.02 -14.58
N ASN A 568 -0.06 -32.79 -13.71
CA ASN A 568 -0.23 -32.76 -12.27
C ASN A 568 -0.36 -31.32 -11.80
N VAL A 569 -1.30 -31.08 -10.91
CA VAL A 569 -1.58 -29.75 -10.34
C VAL A 569 -1.56 -29.85 -8.83
N ALA A 570 -0.88 -28.92 -8.17
CA ALA A 570 -0.93 -28.75 -6.72
C ALA A 570 -1.70 -27.46 -6.38
N ILE A 571 -2.35 -27.46 -5.22
CA ILE A 571 -3.15 -26.34 -4.76
C ILE A 571 -2.54 -25.84 -3.45
N PHE A 572 -2.02 -24.62 -3.47
CA PHE A 572 -1.55 -23.90 -2.29
C PHE A 572 -2.65 -22.95 -1.85
N ARG A 573 -3.27 -23.24 -0.75
CA ARG A 573 -4.50 -22.55 -0.32
C ARG A 573 -4.34 -21.77 0.97
N GLY A 574 -5.15 -20.74 1.12
CA GLY A 574 -5.32 -20.05 2.39
C GLY A 574 -6.11 -20.89 3.41
N SER A 575 -6.35 -20.33 4.60
CA SER A 575 -7.07 -21.01 5.67
C SER A 575 -8.48 -21.45 5.28
N LEU A 576 -8.87 -22.67 5.66
CA LEU A 576 -10.25 -23.18 5.50
C LEU A 576 -11.27 -22.48 6.42
N ASP A 577 -10.80 -21.78 7.43
CA ASP A 577 -11.67 -20.99 8.31
C ASP A 577 -12.33 -19.83 7.55
N ILE A 578 -11.79 -19.48 6.38
CA ILE A 578 -12.32 -18.43 5.52
C ILE A 578 -13.12 -19.06 4.37
N SER A 579 -14.42 -18.80 4.35
CA SER A 579 -15.39 -19.41 3.42
C SER A 579 -15.00 -19.26 1.94
N VAL A 580 -14.38 -18.13 1.56
CA VAL A 580 -13.94 -17.87 0.18
C VAL A 580 -12.87 -18.84 -0.29
N HIS A 581 -11.85 -19.14 0.55
CA HIS A 581 -10.77 -20.08 0.17
C HIS A 581 -11.30 -21.50 -0.02
N LYS A 582 -12.19 -21.93 0.88
CA LYS A 582 -12.84 -23.23 0.79
C LYS A 582 -13.68 -23.35 -0.49
N ALA A 583 -14.50 -22.34 -0.77
CA ALA A 583 -15.38 -22.33 -1.94
C ALA A 583 -14.59 -22.32 -3.27
N ARG A 584 -13.54 -21.49 -3.39
CA ARG A 584 -12.64 -21.46 -4.56
C ARG A 584 -11.99 -22.81 -4.79
N THR A 585 -11.38 -23.38 -3.76
CA THR A 585 -10.72 -24.68 -3.84
C THR A 585 -11.68 -25.76 -4.29
N GLN A 586 -12.89 -25.81 -3.70
CA GLN A 586 -13.91 -26.77 -4.08
C GLN A 586 -14.31 -26.62 -5.55
N LYS A 587 -14.50 -25.40 -6.02
CA LYS A 587 -14.93 -25.14 -7.40
C LYS A 587 -13.87 -25.49 -8.42
N ILE A 588 -12.61 -25.16 -8.14
CA ILE A 588 -11.49 -25.58 -8.96
C ILE A 588 -11.48 -27.12 -9.08
N LYS A 589 -11.61 -27.83 -7.96
CA LYS A 589 -11.64 -29.30 -7.95
C LYS A 589 -12.82 -29.86 -8.78
N GLU A 590 -14.01 -29.31 -8.61
CA GLU A 590 -15.19 -29.72 -9.36
C GLU A 590 -15.01 -29.51 -10.87
N ARG A 591 -14.44 -28.37 -11.26
CA ARG A 591 -14.20 -28.05 -12.67
C ARG A 591 -13.13 -28.96 -13.27
N LEU A 592 -11.99 -29.15 -12.60
CA LEU A 592 -10.90 -30.00 -13.06
C LEU A 592 -11.27 -31.49 -13.15
N LYS A 593 -12.22 -31.99 -12.35
CA LYS A 593 -12.76 -33.38 -12.47
C LYS A 593 -13.27 -33.71 -13.86
N ARG A 594 -13.69 -32.71 -14.65
CA ARG A 594 -14.15 -32.89 -16.03
C ARG A 594 -12.98 -33.19 -16.99
N HIS A 595 -11.73 -32.92 -16.57
CA HIS A 595 -10.50 -33.10 -17.36
C HIS A 595 -9.72 -34.31 -16.85
N ARG A 596 -10.07 -35.51 -17.30
CA ARG A 596 -9.55 -36.79 -16.79
C ARG A 596 -8.01 -36.93 -16.86
N LYS A 597 -7.33 -36.13 -17.70
CA LYS A 597 -5.88 -36.12 -17.85
C LYS A 597 -5.15 -35.18 -16.90
N ILE A 598 -5.89 -34.42 -16.09
CA ILE A 598 -5.35 -33.54 -15.05
C ILE A 598 -5.56 -34.20 -13.70
N LYS A 599 -4.50 -34.28 -12.90
CA LYS A 599 -4.56 -34.85 -11.56
C LYS A 599 -4.18 -33.78 -10.54
N ILE A 600 -5.02 -33.58 -9.55
CA ILE A 600 -4.66 -32.82 -8.36
C ILE A 600 -3.85 -33.76 -7.47
N VAL A 601 -2.58 -33.46 -7.30
CA VAL A 601 -1.63 -34.36 -6.61
C VAL A 601 -1.41 -33.94 -5.17
N GLU A 602 -1.64 -32.68 -4.81
CA GLU A 602 -1.48 -32.22 -3.45
C GLU A 602 -2.31 -30.97 -3.19
N GLU A 603 -2.68 -30.79 -1.93
CA GLU A 603 -3.33 -29.60 -1.41
C GLU A 603 -2.63 -29.19 -0.13
N ILE A 604 -1.95 -28.06 -0.14
CA ILE A 604 -1.09 -27.57 0.93
C ILE A 604 -1.67 -26.28 1.47
N GLU A 605 -1.87 -26.21 2.78
CA GLU A 605 -2.24 -24.98 3.43
C GLU A 605 -1.01 -24.08 3.60
N ALA A 606 -1.12 -22.86 3.10
CA ALA A 606 -0.08 -21.84 3.19
C ALA A 606 -0.74 -20.53 3.59
N SER A 607 -0.07 -19.73 4.38
CA SER A 607 -0.57 -18.40 4.76
C SER A 607 -0.43 -17.41 3.62
N ASP A 608 -0.95 -16.19 3.78
CA ASP A 608 -0.86 -15.12 2.79
C ASP A 608 0.50 -14.36 2.80
N ASN A 609 1.53 -14.97 3.38
CA ASN A 609 2.85 -14.38 3.55
C ASN A 609 3.82 -14.87 2.48
N PHE A 610 4.66 -13.97 1.93
CA PHE A 610 5.67 -14.27 0.92
C PHE A 610 6.55 -15.46 1.32
N ASP A 611 7.20 -15.40 2.49
CA ASP A 611 8.20 -16.39 2.89
C ASP A 611 7.60 -17.77 3.13
N VAL A 612 6.38 -17.83 3.66
CA VAL A 612 5.69 -19.11 3.90
C VAL A 612 5.28 -19.75 2.59
N VAL A 613 4.69 -18.98 1.68
CA VAL A 613 4.34 -19.49 0.34
C VAL A 613 5.60 -19.89 -0.43
N TYR A 614 6.65 -19.05 -0.39
CA TYR A 614 7.93 -19.35 -1.02
C TYR A 614 8.50 -20.68 -0.53
N ASN A 615 8.61 -20.85 0.80
CA ASN A 615 9.17 -22.06 1.39
C ASN A 615 8.30 -23.30 1.14
N ALA A 616 6.99 -23.17 1.20
CA ALA A 616 6.06 -24.26 0.93
C ALA A 616 6.15 -24.71 -0.55
N VAL A 617 6.10 -23.77 -1.49
CA VAL A 617 6.21 -24.05 -2.93
C VAL A 617 7.59 -24.62 -3.25
N LYS A 618 8.66 -23.99 -2.77
CA LYS A 618 10.05 -24.45 -2.98
C LYS A 618 10.30 -25.84 -2.40
N GLY A 619 9.84 -26.07 -1.17
CA GLY A 619 10.00 -27.37 -0.50
C GLY A 619 9.22 -28.50 -1.18
N TYR A 620 8.00 -28.19 -1.67
CA TYR A 620 7.17 -29.17 -2.35
C TYR A 620 7.65 -29.45 -3.75
N LEU A 621 7.84 -28.42 -4.59
CA LEU A 621 8.26 -28.57 -5.99
C LEU A 621 9.69 -29.10 -6.09
N GLY A 622 10.58 -28.80 -5.14
CA GLY A 622 11.92 -29.36 -5.09
C GLY A 622 11.93 -30.90 -4.94
N LYS A 623 10.91 -31.46 -4.29
CA LYS A 623 10.69 -32.90 -4.16
C LYS A 623 9.82 -33.49 -5.29
N ASN A 624 9.00 -32.64 -5.93
CA ASN A 624 8.00 -33.02 -6.93
C ASN A 624 8.12 -32.18 -8.22
N PRO A 625 9.23 -32.28 -8.96
CA PRO A 625 9.47 -31.43 -10.14
C PRO A 625 8.51 -31.69 -11.32
N ASN A 626 7.70 -32.76 -11.24
CA ASN A 626 6.73 -33.15 -12.27
C ASN A 626 5.33 -32.58 -11.99
N VAL A 627 5.23 -31.39 -11.41
CA VAL A 627 4.00 -30.61 -11.25
C VAL A 627 3.96 -29.52 -12.31
N GLN A 628 3.00 -29.58 -13.22
CA GLN A 628 2.87 -28.64 -14.35
C GLN A 628 2.14 -27.37 -13.99
N GLY A 629 1.30 -27.41 -12.98
CA GLY A 629 0.54 -26.24 -12.56
C GLY A 629 0.37 -26.15 -11.06
N ILE A 630 0.34 -24.92 -10.55
CA ILE A 630 -0.02 -24.66 -9.17
C ILE A 630 -1.10 -23.58 -9.12
N PHE A 631 -2.04 -23.75 -8.20
CA PHE A 631 -2.95 -22.70 -7.80
C PHE A 631 -2.46 -22.07 -6.52
N THR A 632 -2.52 -20.76 -6.45
CA THR A 632 -2.48 -20.03 -5.20
C THR A 632 -3.82 -19.36 -4.98
N THR A 633 -4.57 -19.78 -3.97
CA THR A 633 -5.91 -19.22 -3.73
C THR A 633 -5.92 -18.17 -2.64
N GLY A 634 -4.75 -17.86 -2.11
CA GLY A 634 -4.45 -16.83 -1.13
C GLY A 634 -3.34 -15.89 -1.58
N GLY A 635 -2.81 -15.06 -0.68
CA GLY A 635 -1.70 -14.14 -0.91
C GLY A 635 -0.33 -14.82 -1.03
N GLY A 636 0.74 -14.01 -0.93
CA GLY A 636 2.11 -14.51 -1.05
C GLY A 636 2.46 -15.05 -2.44
N ILE A 637 1.74 -14.62 -3.48
CA ILE A 637 1.83 -15.10 -4.86
C ILE A 637 3.23 -14.85 -5.43
N SER A 638 3.82 -13.71 -5.14
CA SER A 638 5.20 -13.39 -5.53
C SER A 638 6.21 -14.37 -4.93
N GLY A 639 5.96 -14.88 -3.72
CA GLY A 639 6.74 -15.96 -3.13
C GLY A 639 6.67 -17.27 -3.92
N ALA A 640 5.46 -17.64 -4.39
CA ALA A 640 5.30 -18.80 -5.25
C ALA A 640 6.04 -18.64 -6.59
N ALA A 641 5.90 -17.45 -7.21
CA ALA A 641 6.56 -17.13 -8.47
C ALA A 641 8.10 -17.14 -8.33
N GLN A 642 8.62 -16.57 -7.24
CA GLN A 642 10.05 -16.58 -6.94
C GLN A 642 10.57 -18.01 -6.70
N ALA A 643 9.82 -18.85 -6.00
CA ALA A 643 10.19 -20.24 -5.78
C ALA A 643 10.32 -21.03 -7.10
N ILE A 644 9.40 -20.82 -8.05
CA ILE A 644 9.48 -21.42 -9.40
C ILE A 644 10.73 -20.95 -10.13
N LYS A 645 11.08 -19.66 -10.03
CA LYS A 645 12.27 -19.08 -10.64
C LYS A 645 13.55 -19.70 -10.06
N ASP A 646 13.66 -19.78 -8.75
CA ASP A 646 14.82 -20.33 -8.05
C ASP A 646 15.04 -21.83 -8.28
N LEU A 647 13.96 -22.55 -8.53
CA LEU A 647 14.00 -23.99 -8.89
C LEU A 647 14.26 -24.24 -10.39
N ASN A 648 14.41 -23.19 -11.22
CA ASN A 648 14.52 -23.28 -12.67
C ASN A 648 13.34 -24.04 -13.32
N LEU A 649 12.14 -23.81 -12.81
CA LEU A 649 10.89 -24.43 -13.31
C LEU A 649 10.07 -23.47 -14.18
N VAL A 650 10.60 -22.32 -14.57
CA VAL A 650 9.96 -21.37 -15.49
C VAL A 650 9.66 -22.08 -16.81
N GLY A 651 8.42 -21.94 -17.30
CA GLY A 651 7.91 -22.63 -18.49
C GLY A 651 7.54 -24.11 -18.28
N LYS A 652 7.92 -24.72 -17.14
CA LYS A 652 7.56 -26.10 -16.78
C LYS A 652 6.40 -26.17 -15.81
N THR A 653 6.39 -25.28 -14.81
CA THR A 653 5.32 -25.14 -13.83
C THR A 653 4.74 -23.73 -13.94
N ARG A 654 3.43 -23.64 -14.10
CA ARG A 654 2.70 -22.38 -14.25
C ARG A 654 1.81 -22.10 -13.06
N ILE A 655 1.62 -20.83 -12.75
CA ILE A 655 0.74 -20.39 -11.66
C ILE A 655 -0.57 -19.87 -12.27
N VAL A 656 -1.68 -20.26 -11.69
CA VAL A 656 -2.95 -19.53 -11.76
C VAL A 656 -3.31 -19.08 -10.34
N CYS A 657 -3.53 -17.77 -10.18
CA CYS A 657 -3.71 -17.16 -8.88
C CYS A 657 -4.97 -16.30 -8.82
N PHE A 658 -5.28 -15.82 -7.61
CA PHE A 658 -6.32 -14.83 -7.38
C PHE A 658 -5.67 -13.54 -6.92
N ASP A 659 -6.26 -12.41 -7.35
CA ASP A 659 -5.76 -11.05 -7.20
C ASP A 659 -4.46 -10.79 -7.96
N PHE A 660 -4.24 -9.52 -8.24
CA PHE A 660 -3.04 -9.05 -8.93
C PHE A 660 -2.67 -7.65 -8.45
N ASN A 661 -1.39 -7.36 -8.58
CA ASN A 661 -0.79 -6.07 -8.30
C ASN A 661 0.35 -5.80 -9.28
N LYS A 662 0.96 -4.62 -9.22
CA LYS A 662 2.07 -4.25 -10.11
C LYS A 662 3.28 -5.17 -9.98
N GLU A 663 3.57 -5.70 -8.79
CA GLU A 663 4.67 -6.64 -8.56
C GLU A 663 4.48 -7.93 -9.36
N LEU A 664 3.24 -8.42 -9.46
CA LEU A 664 2.92 -9.66 -10.16
C LEU A 664 2.96 -9.51 -11.69
N PHE A 665 2.84 -8.30 -12.22
CA PHE A 665 2.84 -8.06 -13.66
C PHE A 665 4.15 -8.54 -14.34
N GLU A 666 5.29 -8.36 -13.69
CA GLU A 666 6.55 -8.87 -14.20
C GLU A 666 6.59 -10.41 -14.27
N TYR A 667 6.00 -11.09 -13.29
CA TYR A 667 5.90 -12.55 -13.33
C TYR A 667 4.88 -13.05 -14.37
N ILE A 668 3.84 -12.25 -14.66
CA ILE A 668 2.89 -12.53 -15.73
C ILE A 668 3.57 -12.38 -17.10
N LYS A 669 4.35 -11.31 -17.33
CA LYS A 669 5.13 -11.10 -18.55
C LYS A 669 6.14 -12.22 -18.80
N GLN A 670 6.78 -12.71 -17.74
CA GLN A 670 7.73 -13.83 -17.78
C GLN A 670 7.04 -15.20 -17.94
N ASP A 671 5.70 -15.24 -18.04
CA ASP A 671 4.90 -16.46 -18.18
C ASP A 671 5.07 -17.46 -17.02
N ILE A 672 5.47 -16.96 -15.85
CA ILE A 672 5.52 -17.72 -14.59
C ILE A 672 4.10 -17.79 -14.01
N ILE A 673 3.43 -16.65 -13.92
CA ILE A 673 2.00 -16.56 -13.65
C ILE A 673 1.28 -16.56 -14.99
N TYR A 674 0.51 -17.60 -15.26
CA TYR A 674 -0.22 -17.76 -16.50
C TYR A 674 -1.49 -16.89 -16.55
N ALA A 675 -2.19 -16.81 -15.42
CA ALA A 675 -3.34 -15.93 -15.26
C ALA A 675 -3.55 -15.58 -13.80
N ALA A 676 -3.95 -14.34 -13.55
CA ALA A 676 -4.38 -13.82 -12.26
C ALA A 676 -5.84 -13.35 -12.34
N ILE A 677 -6.67 -13.77 -11.39
CA ILE A 677 -8.11 -13.50 -11.40
C ILE A 677 -8.42 -12.45 -10.34
N GLY A 678 -8.76 -11.24 -10.80
CA GLY A 678 -9.10 -10.11 -9.96
C GLY A 678 -10.53 -10.16 -9.43
N GLN A 679 -10.78 -9.37 -8.40
CA GLN A 679 -12.06 -9.34 -7.66
C GLN A 679 -12.63 -7.94 -7.52
N ASP A 680 -12.12 -6.95 -8.25
CA ASP A 680 -12.55 -5.56 -8.17
C ASP A 680 -12.49 -4.98 -6.73
N PRO A 681 -11.30 -4.82 -6.15
CA PRO A 681 -11.17 -4.25 -4.80
C PRO A 681 -11.67 -2.82 -4.71
N PHE A 682 -11.54 -2.04 -5.79
CA PHE A 682 -12.05 -0.67 -5.84
C PHE A 682 -13.57 -0.64 -5.73
N GLY A 683 -14.29 -1.43 -6.54
CA GLY A 683 -15.75 -1.52 -6.47
C GLY A 683 -16.23 -2.04 -5.11
N GLN A 684 -15.50 -2.98 -4.50
CA GLN A 684 -15.82 -3.49 -3.16
C GLN A 684 -15.67 -2.41 -2.07
N GLY A 685 -14.83 -1.41 -2.26
CA GLY A 685 -14.70 -0.26 -1.35
C GLY A 685 -15.73 0.83 -1.62
N HIS A 686 -16.03 1.10 -2.88
CA HIS A 686 -16.86 2.20 -3.34
C HIS A 686 -18.36 1.87 -3.30
N ASP A 687 -18.75 0.81 -3.99
CA ASP A 687 -20.18 0.54 -4.28
C ASP A 687 -21.03 0.32 -3.03
N PRO A 688 -20.59 -0.45 -2.01
CA PRO A 688 -21.38 -0.63 -0.79
C PRO A 688 -21.73 0.70 -0.10
N ILE A 689 -20.83 1.69 -0.16
CA ILE A 689 -21.05 3.01 0.44
C ILE A 689 -22.12 3.77 -0.33
N ILE A 690 -22.04 3.77 -1.67
CA ILE A 690 -22.99 4.50 -2.51
C ILE A 690 -24.38 3.86 -2.44
N TYR A 691 -24.47 2.53 -2.47
CA TYR A 691 -25.74 1.81 -2.25
C TYR A 691 -26.32 2.09 -0.87
N LEU A 692 -25.46 2.13 0.16
CA LEU A 692 -25.89 2.45 1.52
C LEU A 692 -26.42 3.87 1.62
N TYR A 693 -25.73 4.84 1.00
CA TYR A 693 -26.19 6.21 0.91
C TYR A 693 -27.55 6.32 0.21
N ASN A 694 -27.70 5.71 -0.97
CA ASN A 694 -28.93 5.73 -1.73
C ASN A 694 -30.09 5.08 -0.95
N TYR A 695 -29.80 4.02 -0.22
CA TYR A 695 -30.77 3.38 0.66
C TYR A 695 -31.21 4.29 1.82
N LEU A 696 -30.24 4.94 2.47
CA LEU A 696 -30.53 5.82 3.63
C LEU A 696 -31.25 7.11 3.22
N VAL A 697 -30.97 7.66 2.04
CA VAL A 697 -31.50 8.97 1.63
C VAL A 697 -32.75 8.87 0.78
N ALA A 698 -32.79 7.90 -0.13
CA ALA A 698 -33.88 7.73 -1.09
C ALA A 698 -34.70 6.45 -0.90
N ASN A 699 -34.36 5.62 0.11
CA ASN A 699 -34.92 4.30 0.32
C ASN A 699 -34.81 3.38 -0.94
N GLU A 700 -33.75 3.63 -1.75
CA GLU A 700 -33.45 2.79 -2.90
C GLU A 700 -32.79 1.48 -2.43
N LYS A 701 -33.55 0.42 -2.42
CA LYS A 701 -33.03 -0.91 -2.06
C LYS A 701 -32.17 -1.46 -3.18
N PRO A 702 -31.08 -2.17 -2.85
CA PRO A 702 -30.35 -2.96 -3.84
C PRO A 702 -31.29 -3.92 -4.60
N GLU A 703 -31.10 -4.06 -5.91
CA GLU A 703 -31.93 -4.92 -6.77
C GLU A 703 -31.87 -6.39 -6.35
N SER A 704 -30.77 -6.79 -5.69
CA SER A 704 -30.55 -8.14 -5.15
C SER A 704 -29.87 -8.07 -3.79
N LYS A 705 -30.06 -9.10 -2.96
CA LYS A 705 -29.27 -9.28 -1.72
C LYS A 705 -27.80 -9.61 -1.99
N VAL A 706 -27.47 -10.02 -3.20
CA VAL A 706 -26.11 -10.32 -3.63
C VAL A 706 -25.84 -9.49 -4.89
N ILE A 707 -24.79 -8.67 -4.82
CA ILE A 707 -24.31 -7.85 -5.93
C ILE A 707 -22.90 -8.34 -6.25
N TRP A 708 -22.78 -8.99 -7.40
CA TRP A 708 -21.51 -9.49 -7.85
C TRP A 708 -20.62 -8.34 -8.33
N THR A 709 -19.42 -8.28 -7.78
CA THR A 709 -18.37 -7.39 -8.31
C THR A 709 -17.74 -8.04 -9.55
N ARG A 710 -17.05 -7.23 -10.33
CA ARG A 710 -16.42 -7.68 -11.56
C ARG A 710 -15.30 -8.69 -11.28
N THR A 711 -15.21 -9.68 -12.16
CA THR A 711 -14.10 -10.64 -12.16
C THR A 711 -13.24 -10.38 -13.40
N ASP A 712 -12.06 -9.82 -13.21
CA ASP A 712 -11.09 -9.56 -14.27
C ASP A 712 -10.07 -10.68 -14.36
N VAL A 713 -9.57 -10.94 -15.55
CA VAL A 713 -8.44 -11.85 -15.73
C VAL A 713 -7.28 -11.10 -16.35
N VAL A 714 -6.12 -11.17 -15.70
CA VAL A 714 -4.88 -10.61 -16.20
C VAL A 714 -3.97 -11.75 -16.63
N ASP A 715 -3.57 -11.75 -17.87
CA ASP A 715 -2.61 -12.67 -18.46
C ASP A 715 -1.56 -11.91 -19.29
N LYS A 716 -0.67 -12.63 -19.95
CA LYS A 716 0.40 -12.00 -20.77
C LYS A 716 -0.11 -11.19 -21.98
N HIS A 717 -1.38 -11.35 -22.37
CA HIS A 717 -1.93 -10.67 -23.55
C HIS A 717 -2.52 -9.30 -23.21
N ASN A 718 -2.88 -9.07 -21.95
CA ASN A 718 -3.49 -7.81 -21.49
C ASN A 718 -2.77 -7.13 -20.33
N VAL A 719 -1.71 -7.73 -19.79
CA VAL A 719 -0.95 -7.15 -18.68
C VAL A 719 -0.32 -5.79 -19.03
N ASP A 720 0.08 -5.59 -20.28
CA ASP A 720 0.67 -4.32 -20.72
C ASP A 720 -0.35 -3.18 -20.79
N ASP A 721 -1.63 -3.50 -20.93
CA ASP A 721 -2.72 -2.51 -20.92
C ASP A 721 -3.02 -1.98 -19.50
N LEU A 722 -2.44 -2.60 -18.46
CA LEU A 722 -2.67 -2.27 -17.04
C LEU A 722 -1.47 -1.58 -16.37
N ILE A 723 -0.36 -1.43 -17.07
CA ILE A 723 0.86 -0.75 -16.62
C ILE A 723 0.86 0.69 -17.09
#